data_3f905b5c729c3de3a18c2b2446ea01ff
#
_entry.id   3f905b5c729c3de3a18c2b2446ea01ff
#
_cell.length_a   1.000
_cell.length_b   1.000
_cell.length_c   1.000
_cell.angle_alpha   90.00
_cell.angle_beta   90.00
_cell.angle_gamma   90.00
#
_symmetry.space_group_name_H-M   'P 1'
#
loop_
_entity.id
_entity.type
_entity.pdbx_description
1 polymer ?
#
loop_
_entity_poly.entity_id
_entity_poly.type
_entity_poly.pdbx_seq_one_letter_code
_entity_poly.pdbx_strand_id
1 'polypeptide(L)'
;MQFSPQGIVGDRVRANEINWLIPAPTNNPGMLGMFAHRNDQQYMAAELPVHWAGEFAGKYLISAVQSLKMTGNADLARVVNKFVGDLIATQGSDGSLGMPLAWNLWGQYHVMLGLLAWHGFTGDQAALVATRRAADLACTRYLNRPDAIATENPGEEEKNQAFAHGLAVLYIRTNEQRYLNLLRAIVAEWRLSGNYINHALEGREFFNFTKHRWESLHDVQAIAELFRITGEHRYRDAFTKIWRSIKVHDARATGGFSSFEEARGNPWDPRYIETCGTVAWSILSADMLRITDDPLVADELEISLFNGVLGAQSPDGRHWTYHTPMGGIPIDDSDSASNLIGYRWYAFHNLDWQGRFTYPQLSCCSANGPRGIGNLVEWAVRQEGDVITLNYLGASTINFRLPSGLDVRIKVNTEYPASGIVRLVFDAAVPATFTLRMRIPQWSTTIRTDVNGQPVGIAAPGTYWVIRREWRRNDLVSVELDMSVRVVDGLRDAAGRAVAYRGPLLLTYDARGSFNLSAMPKVALRRQPSISQQPSRSIVEATFQSSAGPITLIDFLSAGQSPSGNLPARPNTSVRWQFIRKKAGEPDVTIAQQLRLRSDGGVSGYANPNESRWGFDGDILTFFTPDGRPTTRFTMRTEQNGAQVLTGWFLPDPSICHVLHEISGFLTFKRWHFWRQGNPPVALVRQMILMNDGTISGSSHANESRWGYDGDTLVFQAANGAISTRWEKVTARNGRLEFEGRFLFDSSLRHGLTEIDADPTRRVWRFLRGRPGTEATEPRPIADNLRLRPDGRLEGHRHNHETSWGLEGGVVVFRRADGVVSTKFDQVKMVNGRLRLSGLFLLGDGSTRHVLEESSGSSLPGYLTWLPVE
;
A
#
# COMPACT_ATOMS: atom_id res chain seq x y z
N MET A 1 5.11 32.33 4.20
CA MET A 1 5.77 31.36 5.11
C MET A 1 6.22 30.15 4.32
N GLN A 2 7.42 29.63 4.59
CA GLN A 2 7.97 28.42 4.01
C GLN A 2 8.34 27.47 5.14
N PHE A 3 7.88 26.22 5.08
CA PHE A 3 8.19 25.16 6.02
C PHE A 3 8.92 24.04 5.28
N SER A 4 10.07 23.62 5.79
CA SER A 4 10.90 22.56 5.17
C SER A 4 11.25 21.50 6.21
N PRO A 5 10.62 20.33 6.18
CA PRO A 5 10.90 19.23 7.10
C PRO A 5 12.30 18.64 6.86
N GLN A 6 12.93 18.20 7.93
CA GLN A 6 14.23 17.53 7.98
C GLN A 6 14.11 16.23 8.77
N GLY A 7 15.22 15.55 9.00
CA GLY A 7 15.19 14.24 9.67
C GLY A 7 14.31 13.22 8.94
N ILE A 8 13.71 12.28 9.68
CA ILE A 8 12.99 11.14 9.08
C ILE A 8 11.88 11.58 8.12
N VAL A 9 11.11 12.62 8.45
CA VAL A 9 10.03 13.08 7.57
C VAL A 9 10.61 13.74 6.31
N GLY A 10 11.63 14.58 6.45
CA GLY A 10 12.32 15.19 5.31
C GLY A 10 12.97 14.16 4.39
N ASP A 11 13.53 13.09 4.96
CA ASP A 11 14.13 11.99 4.19
C ASP A 11 13.07 11.22 3.40
N ARG A 12 11.91 10.95 4.02
CA ARG A 12 10.76 10.29 3.37
C ARG A 12 10.14 11.14 2.28
N VAL A 13 10.06 12.46 2.46
CA VAL A 13 9.62 13.40 1.41
C VAL A 13 10.57 13.35 0.22
N ARG A 14 11.88 13.50 0.44
CA ARG A 14 12.89 13.47 -0.65
C ARG A 14 12.91 12.13 -1.38
N ALA A 15 12.86 11.03 -0.62
CA ALA A 15 12.81 9.69 -1.21
C ALA A 15 11.56 9.52 -2.11
N ASN A 16 10.40 10.02 -1.66
CA ASN A 16 9.17 9.98 -2.44
C ASN A 16 9.26 10.84 -3.71
N GLU A 17 9.86 12.04 -3.64
CA GLU A 17 10.08 12.87 -4.83
C GLU A 17 10.88 12.14 -5.89
N ILE A 18 12.04 11.59 -5.50
CA ILE A 18 13.00 10.97 -6.42
C ILE A 18 12.45 9.65 -6.98
N ASN A 19 11.87 8.82 -6.13
CA ASN A 19 11.56 7.44 -6.49
C ASN A 19 10.10 7.23 -6.92
N TRP A 20 9.21 8.20 -6.67
CA TRP A 20 7.81 8.12 -7.06
C TRP A 20 7.30 9.36 -7.81
N LEU A 21 7.30 10.57 -7.21
CA LEU A 21 6.62 11.72 -7.81
C LEU A 21 7.24 12.18 -9.14
N ILE A 22 8.57 12.19 -9.24
CA ILE A 22 9.27 12.57 -10.47
C ILE A 22 9.06 11.54 -11.59
N PRO A 23 9.26 10.22 -11.38
CA PRO A 23 9.10 9.23 -12.45
C PRO A 23 7.63 8.84 -12.71
N ALA A 24 6.69 9.13 -11.83
CA ALA A 24 5.32 8.64 -11.91
C ALA A 24 4.60 8.98 -13.22
N PRO A 25 4.63 10.21 -13.76
CA PRO A 25 3.97 10.52 -15.03
C PRO A 25 4.54 9.75 -16.24
N THR A 26 5.85 9.53 -16.26
CA THR A 26 6.52 8.76 -17.32
C THR A 26 6.23 7.27 -17.19
N ASN A 27 6.29 6.76 -15.97
CA ASN A 27 6.06 5.33 -15.71
C ASN A 27 4.57 4.95 -15.80
N ASN A 28 3.66 5.92 -15.65
CA ASN A 28 2.22 5.71 -15.66
C ASN A 28 1.54 6.68 -16.65
N PRO A 29 1.82 6.61 -17.96
CA PRO A 29 1.26 7.52 -18.94
C PRO A 29 -0.27 7.45 -19.01
N GLY A 30 -0.86 6.37 -18.53
CA GLY A 30 -2.30 6.19 -18.39
C GLY A 30 -2.99 7.24 -17.51
N MET A 31 -2.27 7.90 -16.59
CA MET A 31 -2.86 8.99 -15.80
C MET A 31 -3.43 10.12 -16.68
N LEU A 32 -2.77 10.43 -17.78
CA LEU A 32 -3.25 11.42 -18.78
C LEU A 32 -3.86 10.75 -20.01
N GLY A 33 -3.39 9.56 -20.38
CA GLY A 33 -3.87 8.81 -21.52
C GLY A 33 -5.38 8.56 -21.47
N MET A 34 -5.92 8.26 -20.29
CA MET A 34 -7.36 8.09 -20.10
C MET A 34 -8.18 9.34 -20.43
N PHE A 35 -7.60 10.52 -20.31
CA PHE A 35 -8.27 11.78 -20.65
C PHE A 35 -8.10 12.13 -22.13
N ALA A 36 -6.90 11.89 -22.67
CA ALA A 36 -6.62 12.12 -24.09
C ALA A 36 -7.43 11.20 -25.02
N HIS A 37 -7.65 9.95 -24.60
CA HIS A 37 -8.34 8.91 -25.36
C HIS A 37 -9.74 8.57 -24.83
N ARG A 38 -10.38 9.48 -24.09
CA ARG A 38 -11.69 9.22 -23.44
C ARG A 38 -12.83 8.83 -24.40
N ASN A 39 -12.73 9.19 -25.69
CA ASN A 39 -13.70 8.86 -26.73
C ASN A 39 -13.31 7.61 -27.55
N ASP A 40 -12.14 7.05 -27.30
CA ASP A 40 -11.67 5.82 -27.92
C ASP A 40 -12.13 4.62 -27.10
N GLN A 41 -13.20 3.94 -27.55
CA GLN A 41 -13.78 2.80 -26.85
C GLN A 41 -12.81 1.64 -26.74
N GLN A 42 -11.96 1.41 -27.73
CA GLN A 42 -10.97 0.33 -27.71
C GLN A 42 -9.87 0.61 -26.68
N TYR A 43 -9.37 1.84 -26.65
CA TYR A 43 -8.40 2.26 -25.64
C TYR A 43 -8.98 2.16 -24.25
N MET A 44 -10.18 2.70 -24.03
CA MET A 44 -10.85 2.68 -22.73
C MET A 44 -11.12 1.26 -22.23
N ALA A 45 -11.54 0.35 -23.10
CA ALA A 45 -11.78 -1.04 -22.74
C ALA A 45 -10.49 -1.81 -22.42
N ALA A 46 -9.38 -1.49 -23.14
CA ALA A 46 -8.10 -2.15 -22.94
C ALA A 46 -7.31 -1.63 -21.73
N GLU A 47 -7.46 -0.32 -21.40
CA GLU A 47 -6.55 0.40 -20.54
C GLU A 47 -7.16 0.85 -19.20
N LEU A 48 -8.48 0.83 -19.07
CA LEU A 48 -9.18 1.31 -17.88
C LEU A 48 -10.17 0.28 -17.35
N PRO A 49 -9.70 -0.69 -16.58
CA PRO A 49 -10.58 -1.69 -15.98
C PRO A 49 -11.49 -1.12 -14.88
N VAL A 50 -11.24 0.10 -14.38
CA VAL A 50 -12.01 0.74 -13.29
C VAL A 50 -12.35 2.20 -13.59
N HIS A 51 -13.57 2.57 -13.24
CA HIS A 51 -14.11 3.88 -13.58
C HIS A 51 -13.51 5.02 -12.73
N TRP A 52 -13.20 4.78 -11.48
CA TRP A 52 -12.65 5.81 -10.56
C TRP A 52 -11.21 6.21 -10.86
N ALA A 53 -10.52 5.52 -11.77
CA ALA A 53 -9.14 5.84 -12.13
C ALA A 53 -8.92 7.28 -12.61
N GLY A 54 -9.98 8.00 -13.03
CA GLY A 54 -9.94 9.43 -13.35
C GLY A 54 -9.44 10.33 -12.21
N GLU A 55 -9.46 9.86 -10.97
CA GLU A 55 -8.94 10.59 -9.80
C GLU A 55 -7.40 10.67 -9.73
N PHE A 56 -6.68 9.74 -10.40
CA PHE A 56 -5.23 9.57 -10.21
C PHE A 56 -4.43 10.81 -10.59
N ALA A 57 -4.76 11.44 -11.71
CA ALA A 57 -4.07 12.66 -12.15
C ALA A 57 -4.20 13.80 -11.13
N GLY A 58 -5.40 13.99 -10.58
CA GLY A 58 -5.67 15.01 -9.57
C GLY A 58 -4.96 14.72 -8.24
N LYS A 59 -5.04 13.49 -7.75
CA LYS A 59 -4.36 13.04 -6.51
C LYS A 59 -2.84 13.19 -6.63
N TYR A 60 -2.27 12.75 -7.75
CA TYR A 60 -0.85 12.95 -8.04
C TYR A 60 -0.47 14.44 -8.00
N LEU A 61 -1.23 15.29 -8.69
CA LEU A 61 -0.92 16.72 -8.78
C LEU A 61 -0.98 17.42 -7.42
N ILE A 62 -2.00 17.13 -6.60
CA ILE A 62 -2.09 17.64 -5.23
C ILE A 62 -0.85 17.24 -4.43
N SER A 63 -0.50 15.96 -4.46
CA SER A 63 0.64 15.39 -3.75
C SER A 63 1.95 16.05 -4.15
N ALA A 64 2.18 16.20 -5.46
CA ALA A 64 3.40 16.78 -6.00
C ALA A 64 3.54 18.27 -5.65
N VAL A 65 2.45 19.04 -5.72
CA VAL A 65 2.45 20.47 -5.33
C VAL A 65 2.73 20.65 -3.83
N GLN A 66 2.15 19.81 -2.98
CA GLN A 66 2.42 19.86 -1.55
C GLN A 66 3.88 19.51 -1.24
N SER A 67 4.47 18.54 -1.95
CA SER A 67 5.90 18.25 -1.83
C SER A 67 6.76 19.46 -2.28
N LEU A 68 6.43 20.08 -3.40
CA LEU A 68 7.10 21.30 -3.88
C LEU A 68 7.08 22.45 -2.87
N LYS A 69 5.96 22.65 -2.15
CA LYS A 69 5.87 23.66 -1.09
C LYS A 69 6.87 23.40 0.03
N MET A 70 7.22 22.14 0.31
CA MET A 70 8.17 21.77 1.36
C MET A 70 9.63 21.84 0.90
N THR A 71 9.90 21.45 -0.35
CA THR A 71 11.26 21.19 -0.83
C THR A 71 11.78 22.22 -1.83
N GLY A 72 10.91 22.79 -2.64
CA GLY A 72 11.30 23.64 -3.77
C GLY A 72 12.08 22.89 -4.85
N ASN A 73 11.95 21.56 -4.95
CA ASN A 73 12.71 20.71 -5.87
C ASN A 73 12.47 21.11 -7.33
N ALA A 74 13.54 21.59 -7.99
CA ALA A 74 13.46 22.12 -9.36
C ALA A 74 13.12 21.04 -10.41
N ASP A 75 13.54 19.78 -10.19
CA ASP A 75 13.24 18.68 -11.10
C ASP A 75 11.78 18.29 -11.00
N LEU A 76 11.25 18.19 -9.79
CA LEU A 76 9.82 17.96 -9.57
C LEU A 76 8.99 19.11 -10.14
N ALA A 77 9.41 20.37 -9.92
CA ALA A 77 8.71 21.54 -10.47
C ALA A 77 8.61 21.48 -12.01
N ARG A 78 9.68 21.06 -12.68
CA ARG A 78 9.70 20.90 -14.16
C ARG A 78 8.74 19.79 -14.61
N VAL A 79 8.74 18.64 -13.91
CA VAL A 79 7.85 17.52 -14.21
C VAL A 79 6.38 17.92 -14.02
N VAL A 80 6.06 18.58 -12.89
CA VAL A 80 4.69 19.01 -12.58
C VAL A 80 4.21 20.08 -13.55
N ASN A 81 5.06 21.05 -13.90
CA ASN A 81 4.70 22.08 -14.88
C ASN A 81 4.34 21.47 -16.26
N LYS A 82 5.15 20.48 -16.71
CA LYS A 82 4.81 19.73 -17.93
C LYS A 82 3.51 18.96 -17.78
N PHE A 83 3.34 18.25 -16.68
CA PHE A 83 2.14 17.46 -16.42
C PHE A 83 0.87 18.31 -16.40
N VAL A 84 0.92 19.51 -15.81
CA VAL A 84 -0.21 20.47 -15.81
C VAL A 84 -0.52 20.92 -17.24
N GLY A 85 0.48 21.26 -18.04
CA GLY A 85 0.27 21.64 -19.44
C GLY A 85 -0.37 20.52 -20.26
N ASP A 86 0.15 19.29 -20.14
CA ASP A 86 -0.39 18.12 -20.81
C ASP A 86 -1.82 17.81 -20.34
N LEU A 87 -2.10 17.92 -19.04
CA LEU A 87 -3.43 17.72 -18.46
C LEU A 87 -4.45 18.73 -19.03
N ILE A 88 -4.09 20.03 -19.04
CA ILE A 88 -4.95 21.08 -19.61
C ILE A 88 -5.19 20.85 -21.09
N ALA A 89 -4.18 20.40 -21.84
CA ALA A 89 -4.32 20.09 -23.26
C ALA A 89 -5.34 18.98 -23.56
N THR A 90 -5.65 18.13 -22.58
CA THR A 90 -6.70 17.09 -22.71
C THR A 90 -8.13 17.64 -22.51
N GLN A 91 -8.30 18.90 -22.10
CA GLN A 91 -9.62 19.45 -21.80
C GLN A 91 -10.50 19.54 -23.05
N GLY A 92 -11.71 19.02 -22.96
CA GLY A 92 -12.69 19.09 -24.05
C GLY A 92 -13.13 20.52 -24.38
N SER A 93 -13.65 20.72 -25.59
CA SER A 93 -14.20 22.00 -26.02
C SER A 93 -15.39 22.45 -25.16
N ASP A 94 -16.14 21.50 -24.62
CA ASP A 94 -17.24 21.68 -23.66
C ASP A 94 -16.79 22.06 -22.25
N GLY A 95 -15.48 21.95 -21.93
CA GLY A 95 -14.90 22.19 -20.63
C GLY A 95 -14.65 20.92 -19.82
N SER A 96 -15.08 19.75 -20.29
CA SER A 96 -14.84 18.49 -19.60
C SER A 96 -13.34 18.21 -19.42
N LEU A 97 -12.97 17.83 -18.22
CA LEU A 97 -11.58 17.53 -17.84
C LEU A 97 -11.55 16.18 -17.15
N GLY A 98 -11.29 15.13 -17.92
CA GLY A 98 -11.32 13.77 -17.44
C GLY A 98 -12.21 12.85 -18.25
N MET A 99 -12.71 11.81 -17.63
CA MET A 99 -13.57 10.78 -18.24
C MET A 99 -15.02 11.29 -18.48
N PRO A 100 -15.86 10.57 -19.23
CA PRO A 100 -17.26 10.99 -19.49
C PRO A 100 -18.04 11.25 -18.19
N LEU A 101 -18.88 12.27 -18.23
CA LEU A 101 -19.50 12.92 -17.08
C LEU A 101 -20.43 12.02 -16.24
N ALA A 102 -21.00 10.97 -16.82
CA ALA A 102 -22.01 10.17 -16.11
C ALA A 102 -21.46 9.51 -14.82
N TRP A 103 -20.16 9.42 -14.69
CA TRP A 103 -19.53 8.80 -13.53
C TRP A 103 -18.47 9.67 -12.83
N ASN A 104 -18.12 10.82 -13.37
CA ASN A 104 -16.79 11.38 -13.23
C ASN A 104 -16.70 12.73 -12.55
N LEU A 105 -17.69 13.13 -11.78
CA LEU A 105 -17.53 14.29 -10.91
C LEU A 105 -16.42 14.03 -9.87
N TRP A 106 -16.25 12.78 -9.41
CA TRP A 106 -15.16 12.36 -8.53
C TRP A 106 -13.77 12.60 -9.14
N GLY A 107 -13.55 12.16 -10.39
CA GLY A 107 -12.28 12.41 -11.09
C GLY A 107 -12.05 13.90 -11.33
N GLN A 108 -13.06 14.61 -11.83
CA GLN A 108 -12.96 16.07 -12.06
C GLN A 108 -12.71 16.86 -10.78
N TYR A 109 -13.31 16.46 -9.67
CA TYR A 109 -13.08 17.05 -8.35
C TYR A 109 -11.59 17.00 -7.96
N HIS A 110 -10.95 15.85 -8.08
CA HIS A 110 -9.54 15.72 -7.75
C HIS A 110 -8.65 16.52 -8.71
N VAL A 111 -8.95 16.50 -10.01
CA VAL A 111 -8.23 17.29 -11.00
C VAL A 111 -8.37 18.80 -10.71
N MET A 112 -9.58 19.26 -10.41
CA MET A 112 -9.81 20.67 -10.03
C MET A 112 -9.00 21.06 -8.79
N LEU A 113 -8.98 20.25 -7.75
CA LEU A 113 -8.17 20.52 -6.54
C LEU A 113 -6.67 20.57 -6.88
N GLY A 114 -6.19 19.67 -7.73
CA GLY A 114 -4.80 19.65 -8.18
C GLY A 114 -4.42 20.91 -8.93
N LEU A 115 -5.25 21.35 -9.87
CA LEU A 115 -5.03 22.59 -10.64
C LEU A 115 -5.13 23.85 -9.76
N LEU A 116 -6.06 23.87 -8.80
CA LEU A 116 -6.17 24.95 -7.82
C LEU A 116 -4.96 25.01 -6.88
N ALA A 117 -4.42 23.85 -6.49
CA ALA A 117 -3.19 23.77 -5.70
C ALA A 117 -2.00 24.34 -6.50
N TRP A 118 -1.87 23.97 -7.79
CA TRP A 118 -0.84 24.46 -8.69
C TRP A 118 -0.96 25.99 -8.90
N HIS A 119 -2.17 26.47 -9.23
CA HIS A 119 -2.44 27.90 -9.35
C HIS A 119 -2.07 28.65 -8.05
N GLY A 120 -2.45 28.12 -6.89
CA GLY A 120 -2.14 28.73 -5.58
C GLY A 120 -0.64 28.76 -5.27
N PHE A 121 0.16 27.84 -5.84
CA PHE A 121 1.60 27.80 -5.66
C PHE A 121 2.36 28.68 -6.65
N THR A 122 1.92 28.72 -7.93
CA THR A 122 2.66 29.35 -9.04
C THR A 122 2.04 30.65 -9.53
N GLY A 123 0.74 30.85 -9.32
CA GLY A 123 -0.05 31.91 -9.97
C GLY A 123 -0.49 31.58 -11.41
N ASP A 124 -0.31 30.35 -11.87
CA ASP A 124 -0.63 29.92 -13.24
C ASP A 124 -2.13 30.10 -13.55
N GLN A 125 -2.44 31.11 -14.41
CA GLN A 125 -3.82 31.44 -14.77
C GLN A 125 -4.46 30.37 -15.69
N ALA A 126 -3.69 29.63 -16.48
CA ALA A 126 -4.23 28.58 -17.34
C ALA A 126 -4.86 27.46 -16.49
N ALA A 127 -4.24 27.10 -15.37
CA ALA A 127 -4.79 26.12 -14.42
C ALA A 127 -6.13 26.61 -13.82
N LEU A 128 -6.23 27.88 -13.44
CA LEU A 128 -7.48 28.45 -12.93
C LEU A 128 -8.57 28.48 -14.02
N VAL A 129 -8.23 28.86 -15.24
CA VAL A 129 -9.18 28.91 -16.37
C VAL A 129 -9.69 27.49 -16.68
N ALA A 130 -8.81 26.49 -16.72
CA ALA A 130 -9.21 25.11 -16.95
C ALA A 130 -10.15 24.59 -15.84
N THR A 131 -9.86 24.90 -14.58
CA THR A 131 -10.72 24.57 -13.44
C THR A 131 -12.11 25.24 -13.57
N ARG A 132 -12.15 26.51 -13.92
CA ARG A 132 -13.42 27.24 -14.14
C ARG A 132 -14.25 26.61 -15.22
N ARG A 133 -13.66 26.27 -16.39
CA ARG A 133 -14.37 25.61 -17.48
C ARG A 133 -15.00 24.28 -17.06
N ALA A 134 -14.29 23.46 -16.26
CA ALA A 134 -14.82 22.21 -15.76
C ALA A 134 -15.98 22.43 -14.76
N ALA A 135 -15.87 23.42 -13.88
CA ALA A 135 -16.94 23.80 -12.95
C ALA A 135 -18.14 24.42 -13.67
N ASP A 136 -17.92 25.20 -14.71
CA ASP A 136 -18.97 25.81 -15.53
C ASP A 136 -19.80 24.75 -16.28
N LEU A 137 -19.14 23.71 -16.80
CA LEU A 137 -19.83 22.57 -17.39
C LEU A 137 -20.72 21.88 -16.35
N ALA A 138 -20.19 21.64 -15.13
CA ALA A 138 -21.00 21.07 -14.05
C ALA A 138 -22.17 21.96 -13.64
N CYS A 139 -21.98 23.29 -13.55
CA CYS A 139 -23.05 24.25 -13.31
C CYS A 139 -24.13 24.18 -14.40
N THR A 140 -23.73 24.16 -15.68
CA THR A 140 -24.65 24.07 -16.83
C THR A 140 -25.46 22.78 -16.76
N ARG A 141 -24.85 21.66 -16.36
CA ARG A 141 -25.50 20.35 -16.32
C ARG A 141 -26.43 20.18 -15.12
N TYR A 142 -26.06 20.67 -13.93
CA TYR A 142 -26.71 20.26 -12.67
C TYR A 142 -27.46 21.39 -11.95
N LEU A 143 -27.15 22.67 -12.17
CA LEU A 143 -27.70 23.76 -11.36
C LEU A 143 -29.26 23.83 -11.40
N ASN A 144 -29.86 23.47 -12.54
CA ASN A 144 -31.31 23.47 -12.74
C ASN A 144 -31.92 22.06 -12.75
N ARG A 145 -31.17 21.06 -12.23
CA ARG A 145 -31.60 19.67 -12.18
C ARG A 145 -31.45 19.13 -10.76
N PRO A 146 -32.39 19.50 -9.87
CA PRO A 146 -32.30 19.06 -8.49
C PRO A 146 -32.23 17.53 -8.42
N ASP A 147 -31.45 17.02 -7.46
CA ASP A 147 -31.27 15.58 -7.19
C ASP A 147 -30.54 14.78 -8.29
N ALA A 148 -30.07 15.45 -9.37
CA ALA A 148 -29.49 14.73 -10.49
C ALA A 148 -28.16 14.06 -10.14
N ILE A 149 -27.31 14.69 -9.31
CA ILE A 149 -26.02 14.11 -8.91
C ILE A 149 -26.24 12.87 -8.02
N ALA A 150 -27.19 12.93 -7.10
CA ALA A 150 -27.52 11.81 -6.24
C ALA A 150 -28.21 10.64 -6.98
N THR A 151 -28.90 10.89 -8.11
CA THR A 151 -29.74 9.87 -8.77
C THR A 151 -29.14 9.33 -10.07
N GLU A 152 -28.20 10.03 -10.71
CA GLU A 152 -27.59 9.56 -11.98
C GLU A 152 -26.71 8.31 -11.79
N ASN A 153 -26.08 8.13 -10.64
CA ASN A 153 -25.22 6.99 -10.35
C ASN A 153 -25.54 6.39 -8.97
N PRO A 154 -26.62 5.62 -8.83
CA PRO A 154 -27.01 5.02 -7.56
C PRO A 154 -25.89 4.14 -6.98
N GLY A 155 -25.58 4.35 -5.70
CA GLY A 155 -24.52 3.66 -4.98
C GLY A 155 -23.19 4.42 -4.91
N GLU A 156 -22.99 5.42 -5.78
CA GLU A 156 -21.75 6.22 -5.87
C GLU A 156 -21.95 7.70 -5.54
N GLU A 157 -23.04 8.01 -4.83
CA GLU A 157 -23.50 9.37 -4.55
C GLU A 157 -22.42 10.17 -3.83
N GLU A 158 -21.81 9.60 -2.77
CA GLU A 158 -20.79 10.26 -1.96
C GLU A 158 -19.54 10.65 -2.77
N LYS A 159 -19.17 9.85 -3.77
CA LYS A 159 -18.02 10.16 -4.63
C LYS A 159 -18.31 11.37 -5.52
N ASN A 160 -19.49 11.39 -6.16
CA ASN A 160 -19.84 12.50 -7.06
C ASN A 160 -20.21 13.77 -6.29
N GLN A 161 -20.82 13.65 -5.11
CA GLN A 161 -21.17 14.79 -4.27
C GLN A 161 -19.95 15.46 -3.60
N ALA A 162 -18.80 14.77 -3.50
CA ALA A 162 -17.53 15.38 -3.08
C ALA A 162 -17.09 16.57 -3.96
N PHE A 163 -17.66 16.70 -5.15
CA PHE A 163 -17.50 17.88 -6.01
C PHE A 163 -17.88 19.19 -5.32
N ALA A 164 -18.76 19.13 -4.30
CA ALA A 164 -19.11 20.24 -3.43
C ALA A 164 -17.88 20.90 -2.77
N HIS A 165 -16.93 20.09 -2.30
CA HIS A 165 -15.69 20.61 -1.73
C HIS A 165 -14.84 21.36 -2.77
N GLY A 166 -14.71 20.80 -4.00
CA GLY A 166 -14.00 21.47 -5.08
C GLY A 166 -14.62 22.83 -5.46
N LEU A 167 -15.96 22.90 -5.49
CA LEU A 167 -16.70 24.15 -5.72
C LEU A 167 -16.48 25.17 -4.61
N ALA A 168 -16.44 24.73 -3.34
CA ALA A 168 -16.17 25.60 -2.22
C ALA A 168 -14.78 26.25 -2.32
N VAL A 169 -13.76 25.46 -2.61
CA VAL A 169 -12.38 25.93 -2.80
C VAL A 169 -12.29 26.89 -4.01
N LEU A 170 -12.99 26.58 -5.11
CA LEU A 170 -13.04 27.46 -6.29
C LEU A 170 -13.79 28.76 -6.00
N TYR A 171 -14.93 28.71 -5.28
CA TYR A 171 -15.68 29.91 -4.86
C TYR A 171 -14.83 30.86 -4.02
N ILE A 172 -14.08 30.34 -3.05
CA ILE A 172 -13.18 31.16 -2.21
C ILE A 172 -12.11 31.88 -3.05
N ARG A 173 -11.71 31.30 -4.18
CA ARG A 173 -10.72 31.88 -5.09
C ARG A 173 -11.29 32.91 -6.06
N THR A 174 -12.54 32.71 -6.48
CA THR A 174 -13.13 33.47 -7.60
C THR A 174 -14.26 34.40 -7.18
N ASN A 175 -14.89 34.13 -6.03
CA ASN A 175 -16.11 34.78 -5.55
C ASN A 175 -17.28 34.72 -6.54
N GLU A 176 -17.31 33.70 -7.42
CA GLU A 176 -18.36 33.53 -8.42
C GLU A 176 -19.57 32.81 -7.86
N GLN A 177 -20.69 33.50 -7.75
CA GLN A 177 -21.91 33.03 -7.10
C GLN A 177 -22.47 31.71 -7.67
N ARG A 178 -22.28 31.43 -8.96
CA ARG A 178 -22.75 30.16 -9.57
C ARG A 178 -22.13 28.92 -8.92
N TYR A 179 -20.87 28.99 -8.47
CA TYR A 179 -20.20 27.87 -7.80
C TYR A 179 -20.78 27.64 -6.39
N LEU A 180 -21.06 28.71 -5.66
CA LEU A 180 -21.73 28.61 -4.37
C LEU A 180 -23.17 28.07 -4.53
N ASN A 181 -23.86 28.46 -5.61
CA ASN A 181 -25.22 27.97 -5.88
C ASN A 181 -25.25 26.46 -6.16
N LEU A 182 -24.31 25.97 -6.98
CA LEU A 182 -24.20 24.53 -7.23
C LEU A 182 -23.74 23.76 -5.96
N LEU A 183 -22.79 24.32 -5.21
CA LEU A 183 -22.40 23.77 -3.90
C LEU A 183 -23.64 23.58 -3.00
N ARG A 184 -24.47 24.60 -2.85
CA ARG A 184 -25.71 24.53 -2.03
C ARG A 184 -26.71 23.53 -2.59
N ALA A 185 -26.82 23.40 -3.91
CA ALA A 185 -27.67 22.40 -4.53
C ALA A 185 -27.21 20.98 -4.17
N ILE A 186 -25.89 20.69 -4.25
CA ILE A 186 -25.33 19.37 -3.87
C ILE A 186 -25.57 19.10 -2.37
N VAL A 187 -25.36 20.08 -1.52
CA VAL A 187 -25.65 19.95 -0.07
C VAL A 187 -27.11 19.62 0.20
N ALA A 188 -28.04 20.18 -0.58
CA ALA A 188 -29.46 19.86 -0.47
C ALA A 188 -29.77 18.42 -0.92
N GLU A 189 -29.01 17.87 -1.87
CA GLU A 189 -29.14 16.48 -2.35
C GLU A 189 -28.65 15.47 -1.29
N TRP A 190 -27.82 15.85 -0.32
CA TRP A 190 -27.35 14.94 0.75
C TRP A 190 -28.48 14.27 1.52
N ARG A 191 -29.68 14.85 1.55
CA ARG A 191 -30.86 14.22 2.15
C ARG A 191 -31.20 12.85 1.53
N LEU A 192 -30.76 12.60 0.29
CA LEU A 192 -30.95 11.34 -0.43
C LEU A 192 -29.80 10.35 -0.23
N SER A 193 -28.68 10.78 0.35
CA SER A 193 -27.47 10.00 0.53
C SER A 193 -27.00 9.99 1.99
N GLY A 194 -25.98 10.78 2.35
CA GLY A 194 -25.37 10.77 3.68
C GLY A 194 -26.07 11.61 4.73
N ASN A 195 -26.87 12.60 4.32
CA ASN A 195 -27.58 13.58 5.18
C ASN A 195 -26.71 14.15 6.33
N TYR A 196 -25.43 14.36 6.04
CA TYR A 196 -24.34 14.57 7.00
C TYR A 196 -24.63 15.64 8.05
N ILE A 197 -25.14 16.83 7.62
CA ILE A 197 -25.39 17.95 8.51
C ILE A 197 -26.48 17.62 9.52
N ASN A 198 -27.63 17.13 9.03
CA ASN A 198 -28.79 16.87 9.90
C ASN A 198 -28.49 15.72 10.85
N HIS A 199 -27.95 14.60 10.35
CA HIS A 199 -27.60 13.45 11.19
C HIS A 199 -26.61 13.84 12.30
N ALA A 200 -25.60 14.65 11.99
CA ALA A 200 -24.66 15.13 13.00
C ALA A 200 -25.36 16.04 14.04
N LEU A 201 -26.21 16.96 13.61
CA LEU A 201 -26.92 17.85 14.53
C LEU A 201 -27.93 17.11 15.40
N GLU A 202 -28.56 16.04 14.89
CA GLU A 202 -29.42 15.10 15.63
C GLU A 202 -28.61 14.25 16.64
N GLY A 203 -27.29 14.27 16.61
CA GLY A 203 -26.44 13.52 17.52
C GLY A 203 -26.22 12.05 17.12
N ARG A 204 -26.44 11.70 15.86
CA ARG A 204 -26.09 10.37 15.35
C ARG A 204 -24.57 10.27 15.22
N GLU A 205 -24.05 9.09 15.48
CA GLU A 205 -22.65 8.77 15.24
C GLU A 205 -22.39 8.52 13.76
N PHE A 206 -21.20 8.88 13.26
CA PHE A 206 -20.88 8.84 11.83
C PHE A 206 -21.01 7.43 11.22
N PHE A 207 -20.61 6.39 11.94
CA PHE A 207 -20.76 5.00 11.50
C PHE A 207 -22.22 4.53 11.34
N ASN A 208 -23.17 5.31 11.80
CA ASN A 208 -24.61 5.10 11.64
C ASN A 208 -25.22 5.93 10.49
N PHE A 209 -24.43 6.68 9.76
CA PHE A 209 -24.90 7.39 8.58
C PHE A 209 -25.09 6.41 7.41
N THR A 210 -25.94 6.73 6.46
CA THR A 210 -26.18 5.89 5.28
C THR A 210 -24.92 5.78 4.41
N LYS A 211 -24.15 6.87 4.32
CA LYS A 211 -22.87 6.95 3.63
C LYS A 211 -21.79 7.31 4.65
N HIS A 212 -20.95 6.36 4.97
CA HIS A 212 -19.89 6.46 5.99
C HIS A 212 -18.55 5.85 5.53
N ARG A 213 -18.37 5.74 4.21
CA ARG A 213 -17.09 5.37 3.59
C ARG A 213 -16.10 6.54 3.67
N TRP A 214 -14.82 6.27 3.40
CA TRP A 214 -13.78 7.31 3.44
C TRP A 214 -14.01 8.42 2.41
N GLU A 215 -14.65 8.13 1.29
CA GLU A 215 -15.00 9.13 0.28
C GLU A 215 -15.94 10.20 0.83
N SER A 216 -16.86 9.83 1.72
CA SER A 216 -17.76 10.76 2.42
C SER A 216 -17.01 11.82 3.24
N LEU A 217 -15.75 11.57 3.64
CA LEU A 217 -14.96 12.58 4.33
C LEU A 217 -14.70 13.82 3.46
N HIS A 218 -14.72 13.67 2.13
CA HIS A 218 -14.61 14.80 1.22
C HIS A 218 -15.91 15.63 1.16
N ASP A 219 -17.09 15.01 1.34
CA ASP A 219 -18.34 15.75 1.54
C ASP A 219 -18.30 16.54 2.86
N VAL A 220 -17.79 15.89 3.91
CA VAL A 220 -17.62 16.52 5.22
C VAL A 220 -16.64 17.70 5.16
N GLN A 221 -15.60 17.65 4.32
CA GLN A 221 -14.72 18.80 4.07
C GLN A 221 -15.48 20.00 3.47
N ALA A 222 -16.48 19.76 2.61
CA ALA A 222 -17.32 20.85 2.10
C ALA A 222 -18.11 21.55 3.23
N ILE A 223 -18.46 20.84 4.32
CA ILE A 223 -19.10 21.46 5.50
C ILE A 223 -18.14 22.43 6.19
N ALA A 224 -16.86 22.06 6.34
CA ALA A 224 -15.83 22.93 6.89
C ALA A 224 -15.67 24.21 6.07
N GLU A 225 -15.64 24.08 4.73
CA GLU A 225 -15.55 25.23 3.83
C GLU A 225 -16.83 26.09 3.83
N LEU A 226 -18.03 25.48 3.97
CA LEU A 226 -19.28 26.24 4.14
C LEU A 226 -19.25 27.10 5.41
N PHE A 227 -18.75 26.58 6.53
CA PHE A 227 -18.54 27.40 7.71
C PHE A 227 -17.62 28.59 7.42
N ARG A 228 -16.55 28.36 6.72
CA ARG A 228 -15.57 29.39 6.34
C ARG A 228 -16.16 30.45 5.40
N ILE A 229 -17.03 30.05 4.48
CA ILE A 229 -17.70 30.95 3.52
C ILE A 229 -18.79 31.75 4.17
N THR A 230 -19.61 31.14 5.01
CA THR A 230 -20.88 31.73 5.52
C THR A 230 -20.81 32.21 6.95
N GLY A 231 -19.89 31.66 7.76
CA GLY A 231 -19.84 31.89 9.21
C GLY A 231 -20.99 31.22 10.00
N GLU A 232 -21.83 30.41 9.32
CA GLU A 232 -22.98 29.79 9.99
C GLU A 232 -22.53 28.67 10.95
N HIS A 233 -22.79 28.85 12.24
CA HIS A 233 -22.36 27.89 13.29
C HIS A 233 -22.85 26.47 13.08
N ARG A 234 -24.01 26.27 12.45
CA ARG A 234 -24.53 24.89 12.17
C ARG A 234 -23.53 24.02 11.39
N TYR A 235 -22.77 24.62 10.48
CA TYR A 235 -21.75 23.89 9.72
C TYR A 235 -20.57 23.51 10.61
N ARG A 236 -20.07 24.43 11.42
CA ARG A 236 -19.03 24.14 12.41
C ARG A 236 -19.48 23.05 13.37
N ASP A 237 -20.70 23.16 13.89
CA ASP A 237 -21.22 22.23 14.89
C ASP A 237 -21.43 20.82 14.29
N ALA A 238 -21.93 20.71 13.05
CA ALA A 238 -22.05 19.45 12.35
C ALA A 238 -20.66 18.84 12.08
N PHE A 239 -19.73 19.62 11.52
CA PHE A 239 -18.38 19.19 11.24
C PHE A 239 -17.64 18.67 12.48
N THR A 240 -17.68 19.44 13.58
CA THR A 240 -17.00 19.07 14.83
C THR A 240 -17.60 17.81 15.46
N LYS A 241 -18.93 17.61 15.37
CA LYS A 241 -19.59 16.39 15.84
C LYS A 241 -19.18 15.18 15.04
N ILE A 242 -19.15 15.27 13.70
CA ILE A 242 -18.68 14.19 12.82
C ILE A 242 -17.23 13.83 13.14
N TRP A 243 -16.34 14.82 13.21
CA TRP A 243 -14.93 14.59 13.54
C TRP A 243 -14.77 13.89 14.89
N ARG A 244 -15.50 14.34 15.92
CA ARG A 244 -15.46 13.72 17.27
C ARG A 244 -16.00 12.30 17.26
N SER A 245 -17.09 12.04 16.52
CA SER A 245 -17.63 10.69 16.36
C SER A 245 -16.59 9.75 15.77
N ILE A 246 -15.93 10.16 14.68
CA ILE A 246 -14.86 9.36 14.05
C ILE A 246 -13.70 9.15 15.01
N LYS A 247 -13.25 10.22 15.70
CA LYS A 247 -12.14 10.12 16.65
C LYS A 247 -12.38 9.08 17.75
N VAL A 248 -13.60 9.03 18.25
CA VAL A 248 -13.96 8.14 19.37
C VAL A 248 -14.23 6.72 18.91
N HIS A 249 -14.85 6.56 17.74
CA HIS A 249 -15.43 5.30 17.33
C HIS A 249 -14.71 4.60 16.16
N ASP A 250 -13.92 5.33 15.37
CA ASP A 250 -13.34 4.77 14.13
C ASP A 250 -11.87 5.12 13.92
N ALA A 251 -11.29 6.09 14.66
CA ALA A 251 -9.85 6.37 14.56
C ALA A 251 -9.05 5.23 15.19
N ARG A 252 -8.14 4.66 14.40
CA ARG A 252 -7.35 3.48 14.75
C ARG A 252 -6.10 3.86 15.55
N ALA A 253 -5.49 2.89 16.22
CA ALA A 253 -4.25 3.12 16.97
C ALA A 253 -3.11 3.67 16.12
N THR A 254 -3.10 3.42 14.82
CA THR A 254 -2.16 4.02 13.86
C THR A 254 -2.49 5.47 13.49
N GLY A 255 -3.58 6.03 13.99
CA GLY A 255 -4.11 7.32 13.50
C GLY A 255 -4.73 7.23 12.10
N GLY A 256 -5.02 6.02 11.63
CA GLY A 256 -5.79 5.80 10.40
C GLY A 256 -7.28 5.79 10.65
N PHE A 257 -8.07 5.84 9.58
CA PHE A 257 -9.53 5.79 9.61
C PHE A 257 -10.03 4.57 8.85
N SER A 258 -11.12 4.03 9.33
CA SER A 258 -11.93 2.95 8.76
C SER A 258 -11.38 1.52 8.90
N SER A 259 -12.29 0.57 8.74
CA SER A 259 -12.01 -0.84 8.57
C SER A 259 -12.41 -1.25 7.17
N PHE A 260 -11.48 -1.73 6.36
CA PHE A 260 -11.58 -1.71 4.91
C PHE A 260 -11.73 -0.27 4.41
N GLU A 261 -12.92 0.18 4.11
CA GLU A 261 -13.19 1.49 3.53
C GLU A 261 -14.32 2.24 4.26
N GLU A 262 -14.85 1.66 5.36
CA GLU A 262 -16.04 2.16 6.04
C GLU A 262 -15.82 2.37 7.53
N ALA A 263 -16.48 3.36 8.11
CA ALA A 263 -16.62 3.50 9.56
C ALA A 263 -17.44 2.33 10.10
N ARG A 264 -16.99 1.74 11.21
CA ARG A 264 -17.63 0.55 11.80
C ARG A 264 -18.04 0.75 13.27
N GLY A 265 -17.77 1.93 13.81
CA GLY A 265 -18.03 2.22 15.20
C GLY A 265 -17.14 1.41 16.15
N ASN A 266 -16.00 0.90 15.67
CA ASN A 266 -15.08 0.08 16.45
C ASN A 266 -13.62 0.45 16.13
N PRO A 267 -12.94 1.26 16.96
CA PRO A 267 -11.54 1.62 16.75
C PRO A 267 -10.57 0.44 16.91
N TRP A 268 -11.04 -0.69 17.43
CA TRP A 268 -10.28 -1.91 17.68
C TRP A 268 -10.55 -3.03 16.66
N ASP A 269 -11.26 -2.72 15.59
CA ASP A 269 -11.52 -3.70 14.52
C ASP A 269 -10.19 -4.23 13.95
N PRO A 270 -9.97 -5.55 13.86
CA PRO A 270 -8.71 -6.12 13.40
C PRO A 270 -8.48 -6.02 11.89
N ARG A 271 -9.48 -5.61 11.13
CA ARG A 271 -9.40 -5.55 9.65
C ARG A 271 -8.48 -4.43 9.17
N TYR A 272 -8.14 -4.50 7.89
CA TYR A 272 -7.22 -3.57 7.22
C TYR A 272 -7.65 -2.11 7.31
N ILE A 273 -6.65 -1.24 7.26
CA ILE A 273 -6.82 0.22 7.16
C ILE A 273 -6.40 0.63 5.75
N GLU A 274 -7.29 1.25 5.01
CA GLU A 274 -6.96 1.78 3.68
C GLU A 274 -6.15 3.06 3.78
N THR A 275 -5.11 3.19 2.93
CA THR A 275 -4.26 4.38 2.92
C THR A 275 -5.03 5.62 2.48
N CYS A 276 -5.95 5.53 1.50
CA CYS A 276 -6.80 6.68 1.13
C CYS A 276 -7.68 7.16 2.28
N GLY A 277 -8.23 6.23 3.08
CA GLY A 277 -9.00 6.57 4.28
C GLY A 277 -8.15 7.29 5.33
N THR A 278 -6.92 6.82 5.56
CA THR A 278 -5.96 7.49 6.46
C THR A 278 -5.64 8.91 5.99
N VAL A 279 -5.40 9.10 4.69
CA VAL A 279 -5.12 10.42 4.10
C VAL A 279 -6.33 11.35 4.23
N ALA A 280 -7.53 10.86 3.92
CA ALA A 280 -8.76 11.66 4.05
C ALA A 280 -9.00 12.09 5.50
N TRP A 281 -8.80 11.20 6.47
CA TRP A 281 -8.87 11.51 7.90
C TRP A 281 -7.85 12.56 8.34
N SER A 282 -6.60 12.43 7.89
CA SER A 282 -5.53 13.41 8.18
C SER A 282 -5.89 14.80 7.64
N ILE A 283 -6.45 14.88 6.43
CA ILE A 283 -6.86 16.17 5.84
C ILE A 283 -8.05 16.76 6.60
N LEU A 284 -9.04 15.93 6.91
CA LEU A 284 -10.20 16.36 7.73
C LEU A 284 -9.76 16.87 9.10
N SER A 285 -8.73 16.26 9.70
CA SER A 285 -8.17 16.70 10.98
C SER A 285 -7.40 18.01 10.85
N ALA A 286 -6.75 18.29 9.72
CA ALA A 286 -6.17 19.61 9.46
C ALA A 286 -7.25 20.71 9.38
N ASP A 287 -8.41 20.41 8.77
CA ASP A 287 -9.57 21.31 8.76
C ASP A 287 -10.12 21.53 10.18
N MET A 288 -10.18 20.45 10.98
CA MET A 288 -10.60 20.54 12.38
C MET A 288 -9.67 21.42 13.20
N LEU A 289 -8.34 21.27 13.04
CA LEU A 289 -7.35 22.12 13.70
C LEU A 289 -7.51 23.60 13.29
N ARG A 290 -7.75 23.84 12.00
CA ARG A 290 -7.98 25.20 11.47
C ARG A 290 -9.23 25.85 12.06
N ILE A 291 -10.28 25.09 12.29
CA ILE A 291 -11.58 25.57 12.83
C ILE A 291 -11.52 25.80 14.34
N THR A 292 -10.84 24.92 15.08
CA THR A 292 -10.91 24.88 16.53
C THR A 292 -9.67 25.43 17.23
N ASP A 293 -8.52 25.46 16.55
CA ASP A 293 -7.21 25.78 17.14
C ASP A 293 -6.87 24.90 18.36
N ASP A 294 -7.42 23.66 18.40
CA ASP A 294 -7.26 22.72 19.50
C ASP A 294 -5.97 21.89 19.34
N PRO A 295 -5.00 22.01 20.26
CA PRO A 295 -3.74 21.25 20.16
C PRO A 295 -3.93 19.74 20.22
N LEU A 296 -5.02 19.22 20.76
CA LEU A 296 -5.33 17.80 20.77
C LEU A 296 -5.59 17.24 19.36
N VAL A 297 -6.09 18.08 18.46
CA VAL A 297 -6.23 17.70 17.04
C VAL A 297 -4.87 17.55 16.36
N ALA A 298 -3.90 18.37 16.76
CA ALA A 298 -2.53 18.24 16.26
C ALA A 298 -1.84 16.98 16.79
N ASP A 299 -2.20 16.48 17.98
CA ASP A 299 -1.76 15.16 18.47
C ASP A 299 -2.25 14.03 17.55
N GLU A 300 -3.52 14.09 17.09
CA GLU A 300 -4.07 13.11 16.15
C GLU A 300 -3.38 13.16 14.79
N LEU A 301 -3.13 14.37 14.27
CA LEU A 301 -2.39 14.56 13.03
C LEU A 301 -0.99 13.98 13.11
N GLU A 302 -0.32 14.14 14.23
CA GLU A 302 1.02 13.60 14.47
C GLU A 302 1.03 12.07 14.55
N ILE A 303 0.06 11.47 15.27
CA ILE A 303 -0.11 10.00 15.32
C ILE A 303 -0.39 9.45 13.91
N SER A 304 -1.29 10.11 13.17
CA SER A 304 -1.60 9.75 11.79
C SER A 304 -0.36 9.84 10.88
N LEU A 305 0.40 10.93 10.97
CA LEU A 305 1.61 11.13 10.18
C LEU A 305 2.64 10.01 10.41
N PHE A 306 3.03 9.80 11.67
CA PHE A 306 4.13 8.88 11.98
C PHE A 306 3.75 7.41 11.83
N ASN A 307 2.51 7.01 12.10
CA ASN A 307 2.14 5.61 12.04
C ASN A 307 1.29 5.27 10.82
N GLY A 308 0.18 5.96 10.60
CA GLY A 308 -0.74 5.64 9.48
C GLY A 308 -0.15 5.96 8.12
N VAL A 309 0.37 7.18 7.96
CA VAL A 309 0.88 7.69 6.67
C VAL A 309 2.28 7.17 6.37
N LEU A 310 3.27 7.44 7.24
CA LEU A 310 4.64 6.96 7.02
C LEU A 310 4.75 5.44 7.13
N GLY A 311 3.89 4.81 7.93
CA GLY A 311 3.77 3.37 7.99
C GLY A 311 3.25 2.74 6.70
N ALA A 312 2.50 3.48 5.89
CA ALA A 312 2.04 3.01 4.58
C ALA A 312 3.06 3.21 3.46
N GLN A 313 4.11 3.98 3.70
CA GLN A 313 5.17 4.27 2.70
C GLN A 313 6.37 3.36 2.88
N SER A 314 6.91 2.81 1.79
CA SER A 314 8.22 2.13 1.82
C SER A 314 9.35 3.10 2.18
N PRO A 315 10.44 2.64 2.84
CA PRO A 315 11.55 3.50 3.23
C PRO A 315 12.20 4.27 2.08
N ASP A 316 12.25 3.66 0.90
CA ASP A 316 12.73 4.28 -0.33
C ASP A 316 11.76 5.28 -0.95
N GLY A 317 10.57 5.45 -0.36
CA GLY A 317 9.54 6.38 -0.81
C GLY A 317 8.83 5.99 -2.11
N ARG A 318 9.14 4.84 -2.69
CA ARG A 318 8.63 4.41 -4.00
C ARG A 318 7.25 3.78 -3.93
N HIS A 319 7.01 2.97 -2.88
CA HIS A 319 5.83 2.13 -2.78
C HIS A 319 4.92 2.58 -1.64
N TRP A 320 3.63 2.34 -1.81
CA TRP A 320 2.59 2.62 -0.83
C TRP A 320 1.72 1.37 -0.65
N THR A 321 1.32 1.09 0.58
CA THR A 321 0.32 0.04 0.79
C THR A 321 -1.05 0.53 0.30
N TYR A 322 -1.85 -0.39 -0.25
CA TYR A 322 -3.29 -0.15 -0.39
C TYR A 322 -3.94 -0.34 0.99
N HIS A 323 -3.77 -1.53 1.55
CA HIS A 323 -4.25 -1.87 2.88
C HIS A 323 -3.06 -2.08 3.83
N THR A 324 -3.08 -1.38 4.95
CA THR A 324 -2.10 -1.58 6.03
C THR A 324 -2.71 -2.52 7.06
N PRO A 325 -2.22 -3.76 7.20
CA PRO A 325 -2.69 -4.65 8.24
C PRO A 325 -2.17 -4.20 9.60
N MET A 326 -3.07 -4.14 10.58
CA MET A 326 -2.75 -3.99 11.97
C MET A 326 -3.44 -5.10 12.74
N GLY A 327 -2.67 -5.98 13.35
CA GLY A 327 -3.22 -7.16 13.99
C GLY A 327 -3.48 -8.32 13.04
N GLY A 328 -2.97 -8.26 11.81
CA GLY A 328 -2.97 -9.37 10.85
C GLY A 328 -4.32 -9.67 10.19
N ILE A 329 -4.35 -10.81 9.52
CA ILE A 329 -5.54 -11.42 8.93
C ILE A 329 -6.63 -11.58 9.99
N PRO A 330 -7.92 -11.59 9.62
CA PRO A 330 -9.02 -11.86 10.55
C PRO A 330 -8.68 -13.08 11.40
N ILE A 331 -8.48 -12.82 12.68
CA ILE A 331 -8.20 -13.88 13.65
C ILE A 331 -9.53 -14.60 13.85
N ASP A 332 -9.53 -15.92 13.76
CA ASP A 332 -10.63 -16.72 14.25
C ASP A 332 -10.85 -16.36 15.74
N ASP A 333 -12.09 -16.08 16.12
CA ASP A 333 -12.48 -15.61 17.47
C ASP A 333 -11.98 -16.49 18.64
N SER A 334 -11.43 -17.66 18.34
CA SER A 334 -10.83 -18.57 19.31
C SER A 334 -9.50 -18.11 19.88
N ASP A 335 -8.84 -17.08 19.32
CA ASP A 335 -7.45 -16.74 19.66
C ASP A 335 -7.31 -15.51 20.57
N SER A 336 -8.12 -15.48 21.63
CA SER A 336 -8.12 -14.42 22.65
C SER A 336 -6.89 -14.40 23.58
N ALA A 337 -5.85 -15.19 23.31
CA ALA A 337 -4.74 -15.40 24.24
C ALA A 337 -3.65 -14.31 24.21
N SER A 338 -3.60 -13.42 23.24
CA SER A 338 -2.56 -12.40 23.08
C SER A 338 -2.93 -11.07 23.74
N ASN A 339 -2.05 -10.54 24.60
CA ASN A 339 -2.19 -9.18 25.15
C ASN A 339 -1.77 -8.08 24.17
N LEU A 340 -1.25 -8.42 22.99
CA LEU A 340 -0.70 -7.49 22.03
C LEU A 340 -1.60 -7.38 20.81
N ILE A 341 -2.15 -6.19 20.58
CA ILE A 341 -2.98 -5.89 19.39
C ILE A 341 -2.11 -5.42 18.24
N GLY A 342 -1.07 -4.64 18.54
CA GLY A 342 -0.23 -4.02 17.54
C GLY A 342 0.88 -4.95 17.07
N TYR A 343 0.66 -5.68 16.01
CA TYR A 343 1.74 -6.34 15.29
C TYR A 343 1.60 -6.09 13.80
N ARG A 344 2.70 -6.15 13.11
CA ARG A 344 2.77 -5.94 11.67
C ARG A 344 3.71 -6.96 11.04
N TRP A 345 3.26 -7.65 10.03
CA TRP A 345 4.00 -8.74 9.40
C TRP A 345 4.21 -8.56 7.89
N TYR A 346 3.43 -7.72 7.27
CA TYR A 346 3.54 -7.47 5.84
C TYR A 346 3.43 -5.99 5.53
N ALA A 347 4.28 -5.50 4.63
CA ALA A 347 4.37 -4.08 4.43
C ALA A 347 3.72 -3.58 3.15
N PHE A 348 4.25 -3.93 1.99
CA PHE A 348 3.98 -3.10 0.82
C PHE A 348 3.55 -3.92 -0.37
N HIS A 349 2.49 -3.48 -1.00
CA HIS A 349 2.17 -3.87 -2.34
C HIS A 349 1.62 -2.65 -3.10
N ASN A 350 2.20 -2.35 -4.23
CA ASN A 350 1.60 -1.49 -5.23
C ASN A 350 1.03 -2.33 -6.37
N LEU A 351 0.79 -3.60 -6.09
CA LEU A 351 0.29 -4.56 -7.07
C LEU A 351 -1.23 -4.53 -7.17
N ASP A 352 -1.87 -3.91 -6.22
CA ASP A 352 -3.30 -3.63 -6.18
C ASP A 352 -3.60 -2.41 -7.05
N TRP A 353 -3.29 -2.52 -8.31
CA TRP A 353 -3.49 -1.46 -9.28
C TRP A 353 -4.96 -1.35 -9.67
N GLN A 354 -5.39 -0.13 -9.90
CA GLN A 354 -6.77 0.20 -10.29
C GLN A 354 -6.81 1.03 -11.58
N GLY A 355 -5.76 1.02 -12.33
CA GLY A 355 -5.67 1.75 -13.59
C GLY A 355 -5.41 0.80 -14.75
N ARG A 356 -4.14 0.63 -15.09
CA ARG A 356 -3.72 -0.15 -16.26
C ARG A 356 -2.96 -1.39 -15.84
N PHE A 357 -3.21 -2.50 -16.51
CA PHE A 357 -2.49 -3.77 -16.30
C PHE A 357 -0.98 -3.67 -16.47
N THR A 358 -0.53 -2.81 -17.38
CA THR A 358 0.90 -2.62 -17.68
C THR A 358 1.62 -1.73 -16.66
N TYR A 359 0.90 -1.11 -15.73
CA TYR A 359 1.47 -0.16 -14.74
C TYR A 359 1.03 -0.51 -13.31
N PRO A 360 1.54 -1.60 -12.76
CA PRO A 360 1.09 -2.14 -11.47
C PRO A 360 1.41 -1.26 -10.26
N GLN A 361 2.22 -0.20 -10.44
CA GLN A 361 2.56 0.74 -9.37
C GLN A 361 1.47 1.80 -9.13
N LEU A 362 0.54 1.96 -10.06
CA LEU A 362 -0.50 2.99 -9.98
C LEU A 362 -1.76 2.41 -9.33
N SER A 363 -2.14 3.00 -8.20
CA SER A 363 -3.43 2.77 -7.53
C SER A 363 -3.94 4.07 -6.95
N CYS A 364 -5.20 4.10 -6.49
CA CYS A 364 -5.72 5.26 -5.76
C CYS A 364 -4.82 5.61 -4.58
N CYS A 365 -4.33 4.62 -3.83
CA CYS A 365 -3.50 4.81 -2.65
C CYS A 365 -2.07 5.26 -2.98
N SER A 366 -1.44 4.74 -4.02
CA SER A 366 -0.10 5.20 -4.42
C SER A 366 -0.12 6.63 -4.97
N ALA A 367 -1.18 7.04 -5.66
CA ALA A 367 -1.37 8.42 -6.11
C ALA A 367 -1.69 9.38 -4.95
N ASN A 368 -2.42 8.91 -3.92
CA ASN A 368 -2.90 9.72 -2.80
C ASN A 368 -1.99 9.68 -1.55
N GLY A 369 -1.25 8.59 -1.34
CA GLY A 369 -0.40 8.41 -0.15
C GLY A 369 0.56 9.58 0.10
N PRO A 370 1.27 10.10 -0.93
CA PRO A 370 2.13 11.27 -0.76
C PRO A 370 1.41 12.52 -0.23
N ARG A 371 0.11 12.67 -0.51
CA ARG A 371 -0.72 13.74 0.03
C ARG A 371 -0.83 13.67 1.56
N GLY A 372 -0.78 12.47 2.15
CA GLY A 372 -0.75 12.30 3.61
C GLY A 372 0.48 12.97 4.25
N ILE A 373 1.67 12.80 3.66
CA ILE A 373 2.87 13.53 4.09
C ILE A 373 2.74 15.01 3.72
N GLY A 374 2.29 15.29 2.51
CA GLY A 374 2.11 16.64 1.99
C GLY A 374 1.17 17.50 2.83
N ASN A 375 0.18 16.89 3.48
CA ASN A 375 -0.73 17.57 4.40
C ASN A 375 -0.01 18.31 5.55
N LEU A 376 1.24 17.94 5.83
CA LEU A 376 2.08 18.62 6.83
C LEU A 376 2.18 20.14 6.59
N VAL A 377 2.15 20.59 5.33
CA VAL A 377 2.18 22.03 4.98
C VAL A 377 0.96 22.82 5.50
N GLU A 378 -0.14 22.14 5.76
CA GLU A 378 -1.40 22.78 6.18
C GLU A 378 -1.49 22.94 7.71
N TRP A 379 -0.72 22.14 8.48
CA TRP A 379 -0.87 22.14 9.93
C TRP A 379 0.42 22.27 10.74
N ALA A 380 1.60 21.97 10.16
CA ALA A 380 2.86 21.95 10.90
C ALA A 380 3.17 23.28 11.58
N VAL A 381 2.98 24.38 10.85
CA VAL A 381 3.21 25.76 11.32
C VAL A 381 2.11 26.66 10.78
N ARG A 382 1.59 27.52 11.65
CA ARG A 382 0.61 28.53 11.26
C ARG A 382 1.12 29.92 11.62
N GLN A 383 0.81 30.90 10.80
CA GLN A 383 1.10 32.32 11.06
C GLN A 383 -0.18 33.13 11.00
N GLU A 384 -0.45 33.82 12.07
CA GLU A 384 -1.57 34.76 12.18
C GLU A 384 -1.04 36.13 12.70
N GLY A 385 -0.81 37.03 11.76
CA GLY A 385 -0.16 38.30 12.09
C GLY A 385 1.26 38.09 12.65
N ASP A 386 1.49 38.53 13.90
CA ASP A 386 2.75 38.33 14.63
C ASP A 386 2.73 37.09 15.55
N VAL A 387 1.77 36.18 15.38
CA VAL A 387 1.68 34.92 16.12
C VAL A 387 2.14 33.80 15.24
N ILE A 388 3.14 33.02 15.67
CA ILE A 388 3.66 31.81 14.99
C ILE A 388 3.30 30.63 15.88
N THR A 389 2.46 29.74 15.36
CA THR A 389 2.05 28.51 16.04
C THR A 389 2.81 27.32 15.45
N LEU A 390 3.57 26.62 16.27
CA LEU A 390 4.30 25.41 15.92
C LEU A 390 3.55 24.17 16.45
N ASN A 391 2.97 23.39 15.55
CA ASN A 391 2.27 22.16 15.87
C ASN A 391 3.16 20.91 15.67
N TYR A 392 4.00 20.90 14.63
CA TYR A 392 4.93 19.82 14.33
C TYR A 392 6.27 20.03 15.06
N LEU A 393 6.71 19.02 15.80
CA LEU A 393 7.89 19.10 16.68
C LEU A 393 9.16 18.49 16.07
N GLY A 394 9.07 17.87 14.91
CA GLY A 394 10.22 17.25 14.23
C GLY A 394 11.18 18.28 13.62
N ALA A 395 12.37 17.80 13.28
CA ALA A 395 13.42 18.62 12.67
C ALA A 395 12.91 19.35 11.43
N SER A 396 13.12 20.67 11.38
CA SER A 396 12.61 21.51 10.30
C SER A 396 13.28 22.88 10.26
N THR A 397 13.09 23.57 9.13
CA THR A 397 13.42 24.99 8.98
C THR A 397 12.16 25.75 8.59
N ILE A 398 11.88 26.84 9.27
CA ILE A 398 10.71 27.67 9.08
C ILE A 398 11.19 29.09 8.74
N ASN A 399 10.84 29.57 7.54
CA ASN A 399 11.11 30.94 7.12
C ASN A 399 9.78 31.69 7.01
N PHE A 400 9.67 32.84 7.64
CA PHE A 400 8.46 33.65 7.58
C PHE A 400 8.78 35.14 7.64
N ARG A 401 7.85 35.94 7.15
CA ARG A 401 7.93 37.38 7.21
C ARG A 401 6.86 37.91 8.18
N LEU A 402 7.29 38.72 9.13
CA LEU A 402 6.39 39.39 10.06
C LEU A 402 5.65 40.54 9.36
N PRO A 403 4.51 41.02 9.92
CA PRO A 403 3.80 42.18 9.39
C PRO A 403 4.67 43.46 9.38
N SER A 404 5.69 43.53 10.23
CA SER A 404 6.72 44.59 10.24
C SER A 404 7.63 44.57 9.01
N GLY A 405 7.56 43.55 8.15
CA GLY A 405 8.42 43.35 7.00
C GLY A 405 9.73 42.63 7.31
N LEU A 406 9.97 42.22 8.56
CA LEU A 406 11.18 41.50 8.97
C LEU A 406 11.09 40.04 8.59
N ASP A 407 12.14 39.52 7.99
CA ASP A 407 12.31 38.08 7.73
C ASP A 407 12.94 37.41 8.94
N VAL A 408 12.30 36.30 9.37
CA VAL A 408 12.74 35.50 10.52
C VAL A 408 12.87 34.04 10.07
N ARG A 409 13.91 33.38 10.55
CA ARG A 409 14.13 31.97 10.42
C ARG A 409 14.15 31.30 11.78
N ILE A 410 13.41 30.21 11.91
CA ILE A 410 13.50 29.31 13.06
C ILE A 410 14.03 27.95 12.53
N LYS A 411 15.09 27.45 13.19
CA LYS A 411 15.61 26.13 12.95
C LYS A 411 15.23 25.22 14.12
N VAL A 412 14.48 24.15 13.87
CA VAL A 412 14.13 23.15 14.87
C VAL A 412 15.14 22.02 14.80
N ASN A 413 15.99 21.93 15.83
CA ASN A 413 17.03 20.91 15.95
C ASN A 413 16.57 19.85 16.95
N THR A 414 16.37 18.63 16.46
CA THR A 414 15.86 17.54 17.28
C THR A 414 16.06 16.19 16.57
N GLU A 415 16.09 15.11 17.34
CA GLU A 415 15.95 13.74 16.88
C GLU A 415 14.53 13.21 17.08
N TYR A 416 13.56 14.11 17.32
CA TYR A 416 12.16 13.72 17.45
C TYR A 416 11.66 13.01 16.18
N PRO A 417 10.93 11.86 16.30
CA PRO A 417 10.29 11.31 17.50
C PRO A 417 11.12 10.25 18.27
N ALA A 418 12.40 10.05 17.96
CA ALA A 418 13.28 9.14 18.71
C ALA A 418 13.61 9.70 20.10
N SER A 419 13.78 11.01 20.19
CA SER A 419 14.10 11.76 21.44
C SER A 419 13.02 12.78 21.74
N GLY A 420 12.79 13.07 23.01
CA GLY A 420 11.87 14.13 23.49
C GLY A 420 12.48 15.53 23.54
N ILE A 421 13.76 15.67 23.17
CA ILE A 421 14.45 16.97 23.24
C ILE A 421 14.27 17.73 21.95
N VAL A 422 13.59 18.89 22.02
CA VAL A 422 13.33 19.79 20.89
C VAL A 422 13.94 21.15 21.17
N ARG A 423 14.81 21.64 20.27
CA ARG A 423 15.49 22.92 20.38
C ARG A 423 15.20 23.80 19.17
N LEU A 424 14.74 25.04 19.44
CA LEU A 424 14.50 26.02 18.40
C LEU A 424 15.59 27.09 18.50
N VAL A 425 16.26 27.34 17.37
CA VAL A 425 17.25 28.41 17.24
C VAL A 425 16.71 29.47 16.29
N PHE A 426 16.75 30.71 16.73
CA PHE A 426 16.23 31.87 16.00
C PHE A 426 17.34 32.55 15.22
N ASP A 427 17.05 32.94 13.97
CA ASP A 427 17.94 33.73 13.13
C ASP A 427 17.12 34.88 12.49
N ALA A 428 17.38 36.08 12.97
CA ALA A 428 16.84 37.31 12.44
C ALA A 428 17.97 38.33 12.32
N ALA A 429 17.93 39.15 11.26
CA ALA A 429 18.98 40.16 11.00
C ALA A 429 19.03 41.23 12.09
N VAL A 430 17.88 41.57 12.67
CA VAL A 430 17.67 42.47 13.77
C VAL A 430 16.68 41.88 14.78
N PRO A 431 16.65 42.36 16.04
CA PRO A 431 15.68 41.89 17.01
C PRO A 431 14.23 42.01 16.50
N ALA A 432 13.44 40.94 16.66
CA ALA A 432 12.09 40.83 16.13
C ALA A 432 11.10 40.47 17.26
N THR A 433 10.10 41.29 17.48
CA THR A 433 9.05 41.00 18.50
C THR A 433 7.91 40.24 17.85
N PHE A 434 7.64 39.03 18.37
CA PHE A 434 6.49 38.21 17.99
C PHE A 434 6.13 37.20 19.08
N THR A 435 4.97 36.58 18.96
CA THR A 435 4.51 35.48 19.83
C THR A 435 4.79 34.13 19.21
N LEU A 436 5.55 33.28 19.90
CA LEU A 436 5.65 31.86 19.63
C LEU A 436 4.61 31.10 20.45
N ARG A 437 3.81 30.29 19.79
CA ARG A 437 2.93 29.29 20.40
C ARG A 437 3.46 27.93 20.01
N MET A 438 3.82 27.10 20.95
CA MET A 438 4.33 25.76 20.70
C MET A 438 3.40 24.73 21.31
N ARG A 439 2.95 23.76 20.51
CA ARG A 439 2.12 22.66 21.00
C ARG A 439 2.90 21.81 22.01
N ILE A 440 2.25 21.55 23.13
CA ILE A 440 2.72 20.56 24.11
C ILE A 440 1.81 19.33 24.00
N PRO A 441 2.33 18.18 23.58
CA PRO A 441 1.53 16.98 23.37
C PRO A 441 0.84 16.53 24.67
N GLN A 442 -0.42 16.10 24.56
CA GLN A 442 -1.20 15.58 25.69
C GLN A 442 -0.55 14.34 26.34
N TRP A 443 0.18 13.57 25.56
CA TRP A 443 0.81 12.33 26.02
C TRP A 443 2.07 12.57 26.88
N SER A 444 2.66 13.77 26.89
CA SER A 444 3.86 14.10 27.67
C SER A 444 3.42 14.58 29.06
N THR A 445 3.59 13.72 30.06
CA THR A 445 3.14 14.01 31.45
C THR A 445 4.13 14.88 32.21
N THR A 446 5.41 14.85 31.86
CA THR A 446 6.47 15.68 32.46
C THR A 446 7.11 16.50 31.34
N ILE A 447 7.20 17.82 31.55
CA ILE A 447 7.70 18.76 30.57
C ILE A 447 8.69 19.70 31.23
N ARG A 448 9.84 19.88 30.57
CA ARG A 448 10.79 20.95 30.96
C ARG A 448 10.91 21.93 29.81
N THR A 449 10.82 23.20 30.12
CA THR A 449 10.90 24.28 29.11
C THR A 449 11.81 25.40 29.61
N ASP A 450 12.62 25.91 28.68
CA ASP A 450 13.45 27.09 28.96
C ASP A 450 13.63 27.96 27.70
N VAL A 451 14.01 29.19 27.95
CA VAL A 451 14.50 30.12 26.93
C VAL A 451 15.89 30.61 27.39
N ASN A 452 16.93 30.33 26.63
CA ASN A 452 18.33 30.66 26.98
C ASN A 452 18.73 30.13 28.37
N GLY A 453 18.27 28.92 28.70
CA GLY A 453 18.56 28.28 29.99
C GLY A 453 17.74 28.80 31.16
N GLN A 454 16.78 29.71 30.96
CA GLN A 454 15.91 30.24 31.99
C GLN A 454 14.47 29.69 31.78
N PRO A 455 13.83 29.14 32.82
CA PRO A 455 12.42 28.73 32.73
C PRO A 455 11.52 29.93 32.38
N VAL A 456 10.62 29.77 31.44
CA VAL A 456 9.70 30.83 30.99
C VAL A 456 8.28 30.31 30.89
N GLY A 457 7.37 30.85 31.65
CA GLY A 457 5.94 30.48 31.62
C GLY A 457 5.68 29.06 32.15
N ILE A 458 4.46 28.58 31.91
CA ILE A 458 4.02 27.25 32.29
C ILE A 458 3.62 26.52 31.02
N ALA A 459 4.24 25.36 30.76
CA ALA A 459 3.86 24.42 29.72
C ALA A 459 3.03 23.28 30.35
N ALA A 460 1.87 23.02 29.80
CA ALA A 460 0.98 21.96 30.27
C ALA A 460 0.62 20.99 29.13
N PRO A 461 0.47 19.68 29.40
CA PRO A 461 0.03 18.71 28.42
C PRO A 461 -1.28 19.11 27.74
N GLY A 462 -1.37 18.89 26.42
CA GLY A 462 -2.57 19.20 25.63
C GLY A 462 -2.87 20.69 25.46
N THR A 463 -1.87 21.57 25.65
CA THR A 463 -2.06 23.03 25.50
C THR A 463 -0.98 23.60 24.56
N TYR A 464 -1.14 24.89 24.26
CA TYR A 464 -0.04 25.67 23.67
C TYR A 464 0.76 26.37 24.76
N TRP A 465 2.08 26.17 24.75
CA TRP A 465 3.00 27.01 25.48
C TRP A 465 3.23 28.31 24.72
N VAL A 466 2.88 29.45 25.35
CA VAL A 466 2.85 30.75 24.68
C VAL A 466 3.95 31.63 25.22
N ILE A 467 4.79 32.19 24.34
CA ILE A 467 5.92 33.07 24.70
C ILE A 467 5.87 34.28 23.78
N ARG A 468 5.64 35.46 24.37
CA ARG A 468 5.74 36.77 23.70
C ARG A 468 6.98 37.51 24.18
N ARG A 469 7.93 37.79 23.25
CA ARG A 469 9.13 38.56 23.58
C ARG A 469 9.77 39.12 22.30
N GLU A 470 10.79 40.01 22.53
CA GLU A 470 11.76 40.33 21.48
C GLU A 470 12.74 39.18 21.32
N TRP A 471 12.76 38.55 20.13
CA TRP A 471 13.66 37.47 19.76
C TRP A 471 14.90 38.03 19.11
N ARG A 472 16.06 37.51 19.50
CA ARG A 472 17.35 37.90 18.99
C ARG A 472 18.02 36.73 18.28
N ARG A 473 19.00 37.00 17.44
CA ARG A 473 19.80 36.00 16.80
C ARG A 473 20.43 35.07 17.84
N ASN A 474 20.35 33.74 17.58
CA ASN A 474 20.82 32.68 18.46
C ASN A 474 20.03 32.50 19.78
N ASP A 475 18.91 33.19 19.99
CA ASP A 475 18.04 32.80 21.08
C ASP A 475 17.68 31.33 20.94
N LEU A 476 17.68 30.60 22.06
CA LEU A 476 17.44 29.16 22.13
C LEU A 476 16.19 28.89 22.98
N VAL A 477 15.20 28.22 22.39
CA VAL A 477 14.09 27.64 23.12
C VAL A 477 14.34 26.15 23.24
N SER A 478 14.24 25.58 24.43
CA SER A 478 14.38 24.15 24.67
C SER A 478 13.09 23.62 25.30
N VAL A 479 12.68 22.44 24.79
CA VAL A 479 11.58 21.65 25.36
C VAL A 479 12.06 20.23 25.50
N GLU A 480 11.85 19.64 26.66
CA GLU A 480 12.10 18.22 26.95
C GLU A 480 10.76 17.57 27.31
N LEU A 481 10.35 16.60 26.50
CA LEU A 481 9.12 15.85 26.61
C LEU A 481 9.36 14.48 27.25
N ASP A 482 8.39 14.00 28.03
CA ASP A 482 8.42 12.65 28.61
C ASP A 482 8.18 11.60 27.53
N MET A 483 9.20 10.80 27.26
CA MET A 483 9.18 9.72 26.29
C MET A 483 8.96 8.33 26.94
N SER A 484 8.45 8.27 28.16
CA SER A 484 8.07 7.03 28.82
C SER A 484 7.01 6.30 27.98
N VAL A 485 7.09 4.97 27.99
CA VAL A 485 6.10 4.16 27.27
C VAL A 485 4.75 4.25 27.99
N ARG A 486 3.72 4.59 27.23
CA ARG A 486 2.33 4.59 27.68
C ARG A 486 1.54 3.46 27.02
N VAL A 487 0.60 2.90 27.76
CA VAL A 487 -0.22 1.77 27.34
C VAL A 487 -1.67 2.20 27.25
N VAL A 488 -2.33 1.82 26.17
CA VAL A 488 -3.77 2.03 25.96
C VAL A 488 -4.45 0.68 25.86
N ASP A 489 -5.38 0.41 26.77
CA ASP A 489 -6.12 -0.84 26.81
C ASP A 489 -7.11 -0.94 25.67
N GLY A 490 -7.19 -2.11 25.09
CA GLY A 490 -8.18 -2.44 24.08
C GLY A 490 -9.56 -2.67 24.70
N LEU A 491 -10.58 -2.27 23.96
CA LEU A 491 -11.98 -2.45 24.33
C LEU A 491 -12.71 -3.33 23.30
N ARG A 492 -13.89 -3.80 23.63
CA ARG A 492 -14.72 -4.63 22.73
C ARG A 492 -13.97 -5.90 22.27
N ASP A 493 -13.78 -6.08 20.96
CA ASP A 493 -13.09 -7.23 20.37
C ASP A 493 -11.61 -7.33 20.77
N ALA A 494 -11.08 -6.24 21.30
CA ALA A 494 -9.71 -6.17 21.79
C ALA A 494 -9.63 -6.20 23.33
N ALA A 495 -10.69 -6.54 24.02
CA ALA A 495 -10.67 -6.67 25.48
C ALA A 495 -9.59 -7.68 25.93
N GLY A 496 -8.78 -7.30 26.92
CA GLY A 496 -7.63 -8.08 27.38
C GLY A 496 -6.36 -7.93 26.53
N ARG A 497 -6.38 -7.07 25.51
CA ARG A 497 -5.22 -6.66 24.71
C ARG A 497 -4.89 -5.21 24.96
N ALA A 498 -3.72 -4.74 24.50
CA ALA A 498 -3.32 -3.36 24.61
C ALA A 498 -2.38 -2.96 23.49
N VAL A 499 -2.29 -1.65 23.24
CA VAL A 499 -1.24 -1.05 22.41
C VAL A 499 -0.32 -0.20 23.27
N ALA A 500 0.93 -0.07 22.85
CA ALA A 500 1.92 0.74 23.52
C ALA A 500 2.44 1.84 22.58
N TYR A 501 2.68 3.02 23.14
CA TYR A 501 3.28 4.15 22.43
C TYR A 501 4.51 4.66 23.16
N ARG A 502 5.50 5.14 22.39
CA ARG A 502 6.59 5.95 22.91
C ARG A 502 6.59 7.30 22.17
N GLY A 503 6.28 8.38 22.89
CA GLY A 503 5.94 9.63 22.20
C GLY A 503 4.76 9.42 21.25
N PRO A 504 4.79 9.88 19.98
CA PRO A 504 3.74 9.64 19.02
C PRO A 504 3.84 8.26 18.35
N LEU A 505 4.94 7.52 18.53
CA LEU A 505 5.20 6.27 17.85
C LEU A 505 4.44 5.10 18.48
N LEU A 506 3.62 4.43 17.70
CA LEU A 506 3.01 3.14 18.04
C LEU A 506 4.11 2.07 18.03
N LEU A 507 4.24 1.33 19.12
CA LEU A 507 5.15 0.18 19.21
C LEU A 507 4.43 -1.09 18.78
N THR A 508 5.10 -1.90 17.97
CA THR A 508 4.51 -3.10 17.40
C THR A 508 5.52 -4.25 17.34
N TYR A 509 5.03 -5.47 17.35
CA TYR A 509 5.85 -6.64 17.06
C TYR A 509 6.12 -6.74 15.56
N ASP A 510 7.38 -6.83 15.18
CA ASP A 510 7.79 -7.03 13.79
C ASP A 510 7.77 -8.53 13.46
N ALA A 511 6.72 -8.97 12.80
CA ALA A 511 6.48 -10.38 12.51
C ALA A 511 7.11 -10.84 11.17
N ARG A 512 8.20 -10.22 10.73
CA ARG A 512 8.95 -10.69 9.55
C ARG A 512 9.48 -12.10 9.80
N GLY A 513 9.07 -13.05 8.95
CA GLY A 513 9.42 -14.47 9.10
C GLY A 513 8.17 -15.32 9.33
N SER A 514 8.31 -16.45 9.99
CA SER A 514 7.19 -17.31 10.34
C SER A 514 6.40 -16.70 11.50
N PHE A 515 5.14 -16.39 11.25
CA PHE A 515 4.25 -15.81 12.23
C PHE A 515 3.19 -16.84 12.66
N ASN A 516 3.13 -17.09 13.96
CA ASN A 516 2.07 -17.86 14.58
C ASN A 516 1.40 -17.02 15.66
N LEU A 517 0.22 -16.50 15.35
CA LEU A 517 -0.59 -15.68 16.27
C LEU A 517 -0.92 -16.38 17.59
N SER A 518 -1.21 -17.68 17.51
CA SER A 518 -1.55 -18.48 18.70
C SER A 518 -0.37 -18.69 19.64
N ALA A 519 0.86 -18.40 19.19
CA ALA A 519 2.08 -18.52 19.99
C ALA A 519 2.61 -17.18 20.54
N MET A 520 1.91 -16.06 20.32
CA MET A 520 2.34 -14.76 20.86
C MET A 520 2.37 -14.78 22.40
N PRO A 521 3.53 -14.50 23.03
CA PRO A 521 3.64 -14.52 24.48
C PRO A 521 2.91 -13.33 25.10
N LYS A 522 2.43 -13.48 26.32
CA LYS A 522 1.91 -12.35 27.10
C LYS A 522 3.04 -11.40 27.46
N VAL A 523 2.90 -10.13 27.06
CA VAL A 523 3.93 -9.09 27.23
C VAL A 523 3.59 -8.20 28.42
N ALA A 524 4.56 -7.92 29.28
CA ALA A 524 4.40 -7.04 30.45
C ALA A 524 4.48 -5.55 30.03
N LEU A 525 3.52 -5.09 29.19
CA LEU A 525 3.52 -3.74 28.60
C LEU A 525 3.48 -2.62 29.63
N ARG A 526 2.91 -2.84 30.81
CA ARG A 526 2.80 -1.81 31.88
C ARG A 526 4.10 -1.56 32.62
N ARG A 527 5.11 -2.39 32.42
CA ARG A 527 6.47 -2.15 32.93
C ARG A 527 7.25 -1.40 31.86
N GLN A 528 8.00 -0.37 32.29
CA GLN A 528 8.86 0.36 31.36
C GLN A 528 9.90 -0.59 30.75
N PRO A 529 10.04 -0.60 29.41
CA PRO A 529 11.00 -1.46 28.71
C PRO A 529 12.42 -0.89 28.79
N SER A 530 13.38 -1.72 28.43
CA SER A 530 14.71 -1.25 28.06
C SER A 530 14.67 -0.65 26.64
N ILE A 531 15.08 0.60 26.49
CA ILE A 531 15.16 1.27 25.18
C ILE A 531 16.58 1.14 24.64
N SER A 532 16.73 0.64 23.41
CA SER A 532 18.01 0.57 22.72
C SER A 532 18.56 1.97 22.46
N GLN A 533 19.80 2.21 22.81
CA GLN A 533 20.50 3.47 22.53
C GLN A 533 20.98 3.55 21.05
N GLN A 534 21.07 2.41 20.39
CA GLN A 534 21.49 2.27 19.00
C GLN A 534 20.58 1.26 18.30
N PRO A 535 19.34 1.66 17.93
CA PRO A 535 18.46 0.79 17.18
C PRO A 535 19.07 0.53 15.79
N SER A 536 19.07 -0.74 15.39
CA SER A 536 19.78 -1.19 14.17
C SER A 536 18.91 -1.13 12.91
N ARG A 537 17.58 -1.10 13.08
CA ARG A 537 16.62 -1.28 11.95
C ARG A 537 15.30 -0.51 12.13
N SER A 538 15.24 0.36 13.11
CA SER A 538 14.02 1.11 13.46
C SER A 538 14.42 2.44 14.10
N ILE A 539 13.47 3.33 14.31
CA ILE A 539 13.68 4.57 15.05
C ILE A 539 13.76 4.27 16.56
N VAL A 540 12.94 3.32 17.03
CA VAL A 540 12.87 2.90 18.43
C VAL A 540 12.84 1.39 18.51
N GLU A 541 13.68 0.82 19.39
CA GLU A 541 13.62 -0.57 19.81
C GLU A 541 13.38 -0.61 21.33
N ALA A 542 12.26 -1.20 21.76
CA ALA A 542 11.83 -1.30 23.15
C ALA A 542 11.69 -2.77 23.55
N THR A 543 12.53 -3.24 24.47
CA THR A 543 12.52 -4.63 24.94
C THR A 543 11.74 -4.77 26.24
N PHE A 544 10.67 -5.54 26.17
CA PHE A 544 9.78 -5.88 27.29
C PHE A 544 10.04 -7.31 27.78
N GLN A 545 9.65 -7.57 29.02
CA GLN A 545 9.56 -8.94 29.52
C GLN A 545 8.26 -9.60 29.05
N SER A 546 8.30 -10.87 28.73
CA SER A 546 7.14 -11.66 28.38
C SER A 546 7.13 -13.02 29.05
N SER A 547 6.03 -13.77 28.96
CA SER A 547 5.91 -15.13 29.49
C SER A 547 6.88 -16.13 28.84
N ALA A 548 7.45 -15.79 27.68
CA ALA A 548 8.41 -16.63 26.95
C ALA A 548 9.83 -16.01 26.90
N GLY A 549 10.12 -15.00 27.74
CA GLY A 549 11.39 -14.28 27.75
C GLY A 549 11.29 -12.85 27.19
N PRO A 550 12.41 -12.17 26.95
CA PRO A 550 12.41 -10.82 26.43
C PRO A 550 11.83 -10.76 25.00
N ILE A 551 10.98 -9.76 24.73
CA ILE A 551 10.44 -9.47 23.42
C ILE A 551 10.72 -8.02 23.06
N THR A 552 11.20 -7.77 21.85
CA THR A 552 11.47 -6.41 21.34
C THR A 552 10.34 -5.97 20.44
N LEU A 553 9.73 -4.84 20.78
CA LEU A 553 8.81 -4.08 19.93
C LEU A 553 9.58 -2.95 19.27
N ILE A 554 9.19 -2.63 18.06
CA ILE A 554 9.75 -1.51 17.29
C ILE A 554 8.66 -0.53 16.88
N ASP A 555 9.03 0.64 16.42
CA ASP A 555 8.05 1.59 15.91
C ASP A 555 7.33 1.07 14.67
N PHE A 556 6.04 1.40 14.57
CA PHE A 556 5.14 0.89 13.52
C PHE A 556 5.60 1.28 12.11
N LEU A 557 6.18 2.46 11.93
CA LEU A 557 6.62 2.92 10.62
C LEU A 557 7.83 2.13 10.08
N SER A 558 8.62 1.52 10.96
CA SER A 558 9.77 0.67 10.62
C SER A 558 9.42 -0.82 10.54
N ALA A 559 8.34 -1.24 11.22
CA ALA A 559 7.93 -2.63 11.27
C ALA A 559 7.36 -3.13 9.93
N GLY A 560 7.56 -4.40 9.65
CA GLY A 560 7.09 -5.06 8.43
C GLY A 560 7.78 -4.55 7.16
N GLN A 561 8.76 -3.68 7.28
CA GLN A 561 9.56 -3.21 6.17
C GLN A 561 10.78 -4.11 6.01
N SER A 562 11.04 -4.59 4.79
CA SER A 562 12.36 -5.12 4.49
C SER A 562 13.38 -4.00 4.57
N PRO A 563 14.60 -4.25 5.11
CA PRO A 563 15.68 -3.26 5.15
C PRO A 563 15.99 -2.63 3.78
N SER A 564 15.67 -3.33 2.71
CA SER A 564 15.68 -2.87 1.33
C SER A 564 14.27 -3.02 0.79
N GLY A 565 13.56 -1.95 0.58
CA GLY A 565 12.20 -1.99 0.03
C GLY A 565 12.11 -2.99 -1.13
N ASN A 566 11.68 -4.22 -0.87
CA ASN A 566 11.48 -5.31 -1.81
C ASN A 566 12.69 -6.08 -2.37
N LEU A 567 13.90 -5.89 -1.86
CA LEU A 567 14.89 -6.94 -2.10
C LEU A 567 14.73 -8.00 -1.00
N PRO A 568 14.68 -9.30 -1.31
CA PRO A 568 14.66 -10.32 -0.28
C PRO A 568 15.88 -10.10 0.61
N ALA A 569 15.70 -10.24 1.92
CA ALA A 569 16.79 -10.37 2.85
C ALA A 569 17.66 -11.56 2.37
N ARG A 570 18.72 -11.26 1.69
CA ARG A 570 19.57 -12.14 0.88
C ARG A 570 18.80 -12.83 -0.26
N PRO A 571 19.21 -12.68 -1.52
CA PRO A 571 18.66 -13.50 -2.60
C PRO A 571 18.74 -14.94 -2.12
N ASN A 572 17.63 -15.65 -2.25
CA ASN A 572 17.63 -17.07 -1.99
C ASN A 572 18.74 -17.69 -2.85
N THR A 573 19.81 -18.15 -2.21
CA THR A 573 20.98 -18.68 -2.91
C THR A 573 20.65 -19.95 -3.71
N SER A 574 19.44 -20.50 -3.56
CA SER A 574 18.87 -21.57 -4.38
C SER A 574 18.28 -21.06 -5.70
N VAL A 575 18.11 -19.73 -5.86
CA VAL A 575 17.55 -19.13 -7.08
C VAL A 575 18.59 -19.08 -8.20
N ARG A 576 18.15 -19.43 -9.40
CA ARG A 576 18.92 -19.25 -10.63
C ARG A 576 18.42 -18.04 -11.40
N TRP A 577 19.34 -17.38 -12.07
CA TRP A 577 19.08 -16.15 -12.80
C TRP A 577 19.52 -16.28 -14.25
N GLN A 578 18.72 -15.83 -15.18
CA GLN A 578 19.18 -15.46 -16.50
C GLN A 578 19.77 -14.06 -16.42
N PHE A 579 21.02 -13.88 -16.83
CA PHE A 579 21.71 -12.61 -16.81
C PHE A 579 21.76 -12.03 -18.22
N ILE A 580 21.17 -10.87 -18.41
CA ILE A 580 20.94 -10.23 -19.71
C ILE A 580 21.59 -8.85 -19.72
N ARG A 581 22.30 -8.54 -20.80
CA ARG A 581 22.80 -7.20 -21.12
C ARG A 581 21.84 -6.54 -22.10
N LYS A 582 21.45 -5.31 -21.80
CA LYS A 582 20.68 -4.43 -22.68
C LYS A 582 21.45 -3.16 -22.96
N LYS A 583 21.47 -2.73 -24.22
CA LYS A 583 22.04 -1.45 -24.64
C LYS A 583 21.13 -0.81 -25.70
N ALA A 584 20.89 0.47 -25.57
CA ALA A 584 19.98 1.19 -26.48
C ALA A 584 20.45 1.04 -27.94
N GLY A 585 19.56 0.60 -28.83
CA GLY A 585 19.86 0.37 -30.25
C GLY A 585 20.54 -0.97 -30.58
N GLU A 586 20.80 -1.82 -29.60
CA GLU A 586 21.34 -3.16 -29.77
C GLU A 586 20.33 -4.22 -29.31
N PRO A 587 20.34 -5.44 -29.88
CA PRO A 587 19.53 -6.55 -29.38
C PRO A 587 19.94 -6.95 -27.98
N ASP A 588 18.96 -7.41 -27.17
CA ASP A 588 19.21 -7.97 -25.84
C ASP A 588 20.14 -9.19 -25.93
N VAL A 589 21.21 -9.19 -25.15
CA VAL A 589 22.20 -10.29 -25.14
C VAL A 589 22.11 -11.04 -23.81
N THR A 590 21.76 -12.31 -23.84
CA THR A 590 21.86 -13.18 -22.68
C THR A 590 23.32 -13.50 -22.40
N ILE A 591 23.86 -12.97 -21.30
CA ILE A 591 25.24 -13.15 -20.86
C ILE A 591 25.43 -14.51 -20.18
N ALA A 592 24.48 -14.89 -19.32
CA ALA A 592 24.46 -16.18 -18.65
C ALA A 592 23.03 -16.73 -18.54
N GLN A 593 22.86 -18.03 -18.85
CA GLN A 593 21.56 -18.70 -18.79
C GLN A 593 21.20 -19.18 -17.37
N GLN A 594 22.18 -19.38 -16.51
CA GLN A 594 21.99 -19.99 -15.19
C GLN A 594 22.99 -19.43 -14.16
N LEU A 595 22.98 -18.11 -13.99
CA LEU A 595 23.80 -17.45 -12.98
C LEU A 595 23.26 -17.75 -11.58
N ARG A 596 24.15 -17.93 -10.61
CA ARG A 596 23.83 -18.11 -9.19
C ARG A 596 24.57 -17.13 -8.31
N LEU A 597 23.86 -16.64 -7.34
CA LEU A 597 24.40 -15.84 -6.25
C LEU A 597 24.66 -16.78 -5.06
N ARG A 598 25.92 -17.12 -4.81
CA ARG A 598 26.29 -18.09 -3.76
C ARG A 598 26.28 -17.45 -2.38
N SER A 599 26.04 -18.26 -1.34
CA SER A 599 25.99 -17.79 0.06
C SER A 599 27.33 -17.23 0.57
N ASP A 600 28.44 -17.59 -0.06
CA ASP A 600 29.77 -17.08 0.24
C ASP A 600 30.11 -15.75 -0.47
N GLY A 601 29.14 -15.15 -1.16
CA GLY A 601 29.30 -13.90 -1.91
C GLY A 601 29.93 -14.09 -3.29
N GLY A 602 30.17 -15.33 -3.72
CA GLY A 602 30.63 -15.64 -5.08
C GLY A 602 29.48 -15.67 -6.08
N VAL A 603 29.78 -15.41 -7.36
CA VAL A 603 28.88 -15.62 -8.49
C VAL A 603 29.33 -16.88 -9.24
N SER A 604 28.41 -17.77 -9.60
CA SER A 604 28.69 -18.97 -10.38
C SER A 604 27.72 -19.10 -11.57
N GLY A 605 28.10 -19.98 -12.53
CA GLY A 605 27.34 -20.09 -13.79
C GLY A 605 27.68 -19.00 -14.81
N TYR A 606 28.65 -18.14 -14.48
CA TYR A 606 29.21 -17.09 -15.32
C TYR A 606 30.63 -16.75 -14.82
N ALA A 607 31.57 -16.56 -15.70
CA ALA A 607 32.94 -16.21 -15.36
C ALA A 607 33.36 -14.90 -16.04
N ASN A 608 33.30 -13.83 -15.30
CA ASN A 608 33.76 -12.50 -15.73
C ASN A 608 34.34 -11.74 -14.54
N PRO A 609 35.48 -11.08 -14.69
CA PRO A 609 36.06 -10.29 -13.59
C PRO A 609 35.17 -9.20 -13.03
N ASN A 610 34.26 -8.64 -13.84
CA ASN A 610 33.36 -7.59 -13.40
C ASN A 610 32.25 -8.08 -12.48
N GLU A 611 31.80 -9.32 -12.64
CA GLU A 611 30.69 -9.89 -11.89
C GLU A 611 31.13 -11.18 -11.16
N SER A 612 32.27 -11.14 -10.53
CA SER A 612 32.83 -12.31 -9.83
C SER A 612 32.30 -12.49 -8.42
N ARG A 613 31.86 -11.42 -7.81
CA ARG A 613 31.31 -11.38 -6.47
C ARG A 613 29.98 -10.63 -6.47
N TRP A 614 29.13 -10.93 -5.49
CA TRP A 614 27.91 -10.20 -5.21
C TRP A 614 27.81 -9.91 -3.73
N GLY A 615 27.05 -8.90 -3.41
CA GLY A 615 26.75 -8.47 -2.05
C GLY A 615 25.77 -7.31 -2.05
N PHE A 616 25.70 -6.63 -0.93
CA PHE A 616 24.91 -5.42 -0.83
C PHE A 616 25.83 -4.21 -0.64
N ASP A 617 25.57 -3.15 -1.40
CA ASP A 617 26.15 -1.82 -1.18
C ASP A 617 25.01 -0.95 -0.63
N GLY A 618 25.01 -0.77 0.69
CA GLY A 618 23.80 -0.41 1.41
C GLY A 618 22.74 -1.52 1.26
N ASP A 619 21.56 -1.16 0.77
CA ASP A 619 20.46 -2.09 0.51
C ASP A 619 20.34 -2.53 -0.96
N ILE A 620 21.30 -2.16 -1.81
CA ILE A 620 21.27 -2.42 -3.25
C ILE A 620 22.07 -3.67 -3.56
N LEU A 621 21.42 -4.69 -4.16
CA LEU A 621 22.15 -5.83 -4.70
C LEU A 621 23.17 -5.32 -5.72
N THR A 622 24.43 -5.66 -5.52
CA THR A 622 25.54 -5.12 -6.29
C THR A 622 26.49 -6.24 -6.68
N PHE A 623 26.94 -6.23 -7.92
CA PHE A 623 28.05 -7.04 -8.36
C PHE A 623 29.37 -6.29 -8.16
N PHE A 624 30.41 -7.07 -7.87
CA PHE A 624 31.73 -6.55 -7.59
C PHE A 624 32.78 -7.31 -8.37
N THR A 625 33.86 -6.63 -8.66
CA THR A 625 35.13 -7.24 -9.09
C THR A 625 35.77 -8.04 -7.95
N PRO A 626 36.77 -8.90 -8.21
CA PRO A 626 37.48 -9.64 -7.16
C PRO A 626 38.12 -8.76 -6.09
N ASP A 627 38.55 -7.53 -6.47
CA ASP A 627 39.14 -6.54 -5.61
C ASP A 627 38.12 -5.63 -4.89
N GLY A 628 36.83 -5.96 -5.05
CA GLY A 628 35.73 -5.33 -4.28
C GLY A 628 35.18 -4.03 -4.86
N ARG A 629 35.55 -3.64 -6.09
CA ARG A 629 34.94 -2.49 -6.76
C ARG A 629 33.55 -2.82 -7.27
N PRO A 630 32.50 -1.97 -7.02
CA PRO A 630 31.16 -2.19 -7.54
C PRO A 630 31.13 -2.03 -9.07
N THR A 631 30.43 -2.93 -9.75
CA THR A 631 30.30 -2.95 -11.21
C THR A 631 28.88 -2.84 -11.73
N THR A 632 27.90 -3.46 -11.07
CA THR A 632 26.49 -3.31 -11.41
C THR A 632 25.66 -3.16 -10.16
N ARG A 633 24.87 -2.10 -10.09
CA ARG A 633 23.91 -1.86 -9.02
C ARG A 633 22.50 -2.11 -9.53
N PHE A 634 21.79 -3.10 -8.96
CA PHE A 634 20.43 -3.46 -9.33
C PHE A 634 19.44 -2.61 -8.55
N THR A 635 19.14 -1.43 -9.07
CA THR A 635 18.31 -0.42 -8.42
C THR A 635 16.82 -0.58 -8.68
N MET A 636 16.43 -1.40 -9.65
CA MET A 636 15.04 -1.67 -9.98
C MET A 636 14.74 -3.15 -9.82
N ARG A 637 13.60 -3.44 -9.21
CA ARG A 637 13.03 -4.77 -9.12
C ARG A 637 11.61 -4.74 -9.67
N THR A 638 11.32 -5.68 -10.53
CA THR A 638 9.98 -5.92 -11.05
C THR A 638 9.68 -7.41 -10.94
N GLU A 639 8.42 -7.77 -11.11
CA GLU A 639 8.02 -9.16 -11.22
C GLU A 639 7.37 -9.36 -12.59
N GLN A 640 7.84 -10.35 -13.34
CA GLN A 640 7.28 -10.71 -14.63
C GLN A 640 6.94 -12.19 -14.61
N ASN A 641 5.68 -12.51 -14.80
CA ASN A 641 5.20 -13.90 -14.86
C ASN A 641 5.53 -14.74 -13.60
N GLY A 642 5.46 -14.13 -12.41
CA GLY A 642 5.80 -14.80 -11.16
C GLY A 642 7.31 -14.98 -10.93
N ALA A 643 8.16 -14.45 -11.80
CA ALA A 643 9.61 -14.44 -11.67
C ALA A 643 10.10 -13.04 -11.33
N GLN A 644 11.06 -12.94 -10.42
CA GLN A 644 11.69 -11.67 -10.08
C GLN A 644 12.60 -11.22 -11.23
N VAL A 645 12.55 -9.93 -11.53
CA VAL A 645 13.44 -9.28 -12.48
C VAL A 645 14.13 -8.13 -11.79
N LEU A 646 15.44 -8.22 -11.66
CA LEU A 646 16.28 -7.13 -11.13
C LEU A 646 16.96 -6.42 -12.30
N THR A 647 16.87 -5.11 -12.32
CA THR A 647 17.46 -4.28 -13.38
C THR A 647 18.42 -3.28 -12.77
N GLY A 648 19.61 -3.16 -13.35
CA GLY A 648 20.67 -2.29 -12.84
C GLY A 648 21.58 -1.74 -13.93
N TRP A 649 22.28 -0.68 -13.59
CA TRP A 649 23.22 -0.03 -14.50
C TRP A 649 24.63 -0.55 -14.28
N PHE A 650 25.32 -0.83 -15.40
CA PHE A 650 26.72 -1.22 -15.38
C PHE A 650 27.59 0.03 -15.20
N LEU A 651 28.18 0.17 -14.02
CA LEU A 651 28.89 1.39 -13.62
C LEU A 651 30.07 1.77 -14.52
N PRO A 652 30.86 0.81 -15.06
CA PRO A 652 31.95 1.12 -16.01
C PRO A 652 31.46 1.67 -17.35
N ASP A 653 30.24 1.35 -17.77
CA ASP A 653 29.59 1.88 -18.98
C ASP A 653 28.10 2.10 -18.71
N PRO A 654 27.68 3.31 -18.31
CA PRO A 654 26.28 3.60 -17.98
C PRO A 654 25.29 3.50 -19.16
N SER A 655 25.77 3.31 -20.41
CA SER A 655 24.91 2.98 -21.55
C SER A 655 24.39 1.53 -21.53
N ILE A 656 24.98 0.70 -20.66
CA ILE A 656 24.62 -0.71 -20.50
C ILE A 656 23.74 -0.90 -19.27
N CYS A 657 22.64 -1.57 -19.46
CA CYS A 657 21.74 -2.03 -18.42
C CYS A 657 21.86 -3.55 -18.27
N HIS A 658 22.05 -4.01 -17.06
CA HIS A 658 22.06 -5.42 -16.71
C HIS A 658 20.72 -5.86 -16.12
N VAL A 659 20.24 -7.03 -16.50
CA VAL A 659 18.99 -7.59 -16.01
C VAL A 659 19.25 -8.99 -15.47
N LEU A 660 18.84 -9.26 -14.24
CA LEU A 660 18.74 -10.60 -13.68
C LEU A 660 17.27 -11.02 -13.71
N HIS A 661 16.96 -12.00 -14.52
CA HIS A 661 15.63 -12.58 -14.60
C HIS A 661 15.61 -13.91 -13.85
N GLU A 662 14.77 -14.03 -12.83
CA GLU A 662 14.66 -15.25 -12.02
C GLU A 662 14.15 -16.43 -12.85
N ILE A 663 14.90 -17.54 -12.82
CA ILE A 663 14.50 -18.77 -13.52
C ILE A 663 13.86 -19.79 -12.57
N SER A 664 14.13 -19.72 -11.29
CA SER A 664 13.79 -20.76 -10.33
C SER A 664 12.44 -20.58 -9.61
N GLY A 665 11.83 -19.40 -9.61
CA GLY A 665 10.41 -19.22 -9.27
C GLY A 665 9.48 -20.10 -10.13
N PHE A 666 10.03 -20.61 -11.19
CA PHE A 666 9.42 -21.56 -12.12
C PHE A 666 9.17 -22.96 -11.52
N LEU A 667 9.89 -23.40 -10.49
CA LEU A 667 9.72 -24.73 -9.90
C LEU A 667 8.77 -24.76 -8.70
N THR A 668 8.69 -23.68 -7.93
CA THR A 668 8.06 -23.66 -6.61
C THR A 668 6.54 -23.60 -6.62
N PHE A 669 5.89 -23.15 -7.69
CA PHE A 669 4.42 -23.10 -7.77
C PHE A 669 3.84 -24.08 -8.77
N LYS A 670 4.69 -24.99 -9.28
CA LYS A 670 4.27 -26.03 -10.21
C LYS A 670 3.91 -27.29 -9.45
N ARG A 671 2.96 -28.02 -10.01
CA ARG A 671 2.67 -29.38 -9.56
C ARG A 671 3.49 -30.36 -10.37
N TRP A 672 3.99 -31.36 -9.67
CA TRP A 672 4.86 -32.36 -10.21
C TRP A 672 4.29 -33.76 -10.03
N HIS A 673 4.41 -34.58 -11.06
CA HIS A 673 4.23 -36.01 -10.98
C HIS A 673 5.58 -36.63 -10.68
N PHE A 674 5.75 -37.19 -9.48
CA PHE A 674 6.96 -37.90 -9.08
C PHE A 674 6.77 -39.40 -9.27
N TRP A 675 7.66 -40.01 -10.03
CA TRP A 675 7.57 -41.39 -10.41
C TRP A 675 8.94 -42.10 -10.37
N ARG A 676 8.92 -43.43 -10.28
CA ARG A 676 10.06 -44.31 -10.35
C ARG A 676 10.10 -45.00 -11.71
N GLN A 677 11.30 -45.12 -12.29
CA GLN A 677 11.50 -45.83 -13.56
C GLN A 677 11.09 -47.29 -13.43
N GLY A 678 10.34 -47.77 -14.41
CA GLY A 678 9.87 -49.12 -14.54
C GLY A 678 9.14 -49.29 -15.88
N ASN A 679 8.71 -50.46 -16.21
CA ASN A 679 7.95 -50.68 -17.45
C ASN A 679 6.61 -51.34 -17.10
N PRO A 680 5.52 -50.61 -16.91
CA PRO A 680 5.35 -49.13 -16.97
C PRO A 680 5.97 -48.38 -15.77
N PRO A 681 6.20 -47.06 -15.89
CA PRO A 681 6.66 -46.25 -14.75
C PRO A 681 5.71 -46.29 -13.55
N VAL A 682 6.26 -46.38 -12.34
CA VAL A 682 5.49 -46.45 -11.11
C VAL A 682 5.33 -45.08 -10.51
N ALA A 683 4.11 -44.58 -10.41
CA ALA A 683 3.81 -43.32 -9.73
C ALA A 683 4.10 -43.41 -8.22
N LEU A 684 4.98 -42.55 -7.69
CA LEU A 684 5.27 -42.46 -6.28
C LEU A 684 4.39 -41.38 -5.63
N VAL A 685 4.34 -40.18 -6.23
CA VAL A 685 3.46 -39.10 -5.80
C VAL A 685 2.79 -38.48 -7.03
N ARG A 686 1.49 -38.43 -7.06
CA ARG A 686 0.72 -37.93 -8.21
C ARG A 686 0.65 -36.41 -8.29
N GLN A 687 0.80 -35.73 -7.17
CA GLN A 687 0.78 -34.25 -7.08
C GLN A 687 1.74 -33.82 -5.99
N MET A 688 2.94 -33.46 -6.36
CA MET A 688 3.97 -32.93 -5.49
C MET A 688 4.12 -31.43 -5.76
N ILE A 689 4.35 -30.64 -4.72
CA ILE A 689 4.65 -29.20 -4.83
C ILE A 689 5.97 -28.93 -4.12
N LEU A 690 6.87 -28.25 -4.80
CA LEU A 690 8.12 -27.76 -4.23
C LEU A 690 7.87 -26.39 -3.61
N MET A 691 7.93 -26.31 -2.30
CA MET A 691 7.61 -25.08 -1.53
C MET A 691 8.80 -24.13 -1.47
N ASN A 692 8.55 -22.82 -1.37
CA ASN A 692 9.61 -21.79 -1.32
C ASN A 692 10.53 -21.89 -0.09
N ASP A 693 10.08 -22.53 0.97
CA ASP A 693 10.87 -22.77 2.19
C ASP A 693 11.79 -24.00 2.08
N GLY A 694 11.84 -24.62 0.90
CA GLY A 694 12.62 -25.84 0.65
C GLY A 694 11.93 -27.12 1.13
N THR A 695 10.68 -27.07 1.58
CA THR A 695 9.91 -28.28 1.91
C THR A 695 9.24 -28.85 0.66
N ILE A 696 8.82 -30.11 0.72
CA ILE A 696 8.08 -30.80 -0.34
C ILE A 696 6.69 -31.10 0.20
N SER A 697 5.67 -30.56 -0.43
CA SER A 697 4.27 -30.84 -0.10
C SER A 697 3.71 -31.93 -1.02
N GLY A 698 2.79 -32.74 -0.50
CA GLY A 698 2.16 -33.85 -1.24
C GLY A 698 2.93 -35.16 -1.19
N SER A 699 4.14 -35.19 -0.60
CA SER A 699 4.87 -36.42 -0.26
C SER A 699 4.86 -36.59 1.26
N SER A 700 4.54 -37.78 1.73
CA SER A 700 4.68 -38.20 3.13
C SER A 700 5.88 -39.12 3.36
N HIS A 701 6.69 -39.30 2.36
CA HIS A 701 7.82 -40.22 2.45
C HIS A 701 9.06 -39.54 3.03
N ALA A 702 9.70 -40.16 3.99
CA ALA A 702 10.83 -39.58 4.73
C ALA A 702 12.07 -39.26 3.84
N ASN A 703 12.18 -39.89 2.67
CA ASN A 703 13.29 -39.66 1.74
C ASN A 703 13.12 -38.40 0.87
N GLU A 704 11.89 -37.90 0.71
CA GLU A 704 11.57 -36.69 -0.09
C GLU A 704 10.88 -35.67 0.80
N SER A 705 11.59 -35.18 1.80
CA SER A 705 11.07 -34.20 2.77
C SER A 705 11.41 -32.78 2.39
N ARG A 706 12.54 -32.56 1.76
CA ARG A 706 13.04 -31.25 1.35
C ARG A 706 13.58 -31.29 -0.07
N TRP A 707 13.64 -30.15 -0.70
CA TRP A 707 14.28 -29.94 -1.99
C TRP A 707 15.24 -28.75 -1.92
N GLY A 708 16.19 -28.73 -2.82
CA GLY A 708 17.19 -27.69 -2.93
C GLY A 708 18.15 -27.97 -4.06
N TYR A 709 19.33 -27.37 -4.01
CA TYR A 709 20.38 -27.57 -4.99
C TYR A 709 21.69 -27.99 -4.29
N ASP A 710 22.36 -28.98 -4.86
CA ASP A 710 23.72 -29.34 -4.52
C ASP A 710 24.62 -28.97 -5.72
N GLY A 711 25.43 -27.93 -5.54
CA GLY A 711 26.07 -27.29 -6.70
C GLY A 711 25.01 -26.77 -7.69
N ASP A 712 25.06 -27.18 -8.94
CA ASP A 712 24.09 -26.81 -9.98
C ASP A 712 22.97 -27.85 -10.22
N THR A 713 22.91 -28.86 -9.37
CA THR A 713 21.99 -29.98 -9.54
C THR A 713 20.83 -29.85 -8.56
N LEU A 714 19.60 -29.89 -9.06
CA LEU A 714 18.41 -30.07 -8.24
C LEU A 714 18.52 -31.37 -7.45
N VAL A 715 18.20 -31.34 -6.15
CA VAL A 715 18.23 -32.52 -5.29
C VAL A 715 16.97 -32.57 -4.41
N PHE A 716 16.57 -33.80 -4.10
CA PHE A 716 15.67 -34.05 -2.97
C PHE A 716 16.47 -34.55 -1.78
N GLN A 717 16.01 -34.24 -0.60
CA GLN A 717 16.66 -34.57 0.66
C GLN A 717 15.69 -35.28 1.59
N ALA A 718 16.21 -36.27 2.28
CA ALA A 718 15.51 -36.92 3.36
C ALA A 718 15.37 -36.00 4.59
N ALA A 719 14.53 -36.40 5.53
CA ALA A 719 14.28 -35.63 6.78
C ALA A 719 15.55 -35.40 7.63
N ASN A 720 16.55 -36.28 7.50
CA ASN A 720 17.86 -36.13 8.15
C ASN A 720 18.87 -35.26 7.36
N GLY A 721 18.45 -34.65 6.28
CA GLY A 721 19.28 -33.77 5.43
C GLY A 721 20.13 -34.49 4.39
N ALA A 722 20.16 -35.83 4.38
CA ALA A 722 20.91 -36.58 3.35
C ALA A 722 20.23 -36.46 1.99
N ILE A 723 21.02 -36.31 0.92
CA ILE A 723 20.49 -36.25 -0.46
C ILE A 723 19.93 -37.61 -0.83
N SER A 724 18.64 -37.66 -1.13
CA SER A 724 17.94 -38.89 -1.54
C SER A 724 17.89 -39.07 -3.05
N THR A 725 17.62 -38.00 -3.79
CA THR A 725 17.55 -38.01 -5.25
C THR A 725 18.36 -36.87 -5.83
N ARG A 726 19.19 -37.16 -6.82
CA ARG A 726 19.96 -36.18 -7.59
C ARG A 726 19.45 -36.14 -9.02
N TRP A 727 18.94 -34.99 -9.44
CA TRP A 727 18.31 -34.80 -10.76
C TRP A 727 19.36 -34.44 -11.81
N GLU A 728 19.81 -35.41 -12.56
CA GLU A 728 20.97 -35.31 -13.46
C GLU A 728 20.62 -34.81 -14.86
N LYS A 729 19.38 -35.02 -15.29
CA LYS A 729 18.92 -34.68 -16.62
C LYS A 729 17.64 -33.86 -16.54
N VAL A 730 17.59 -32.77 -17.29
CA VAL A 730 16.42 -31.93 -17.47
C VAL A 730 16.10 -31.83 -18.94
N THR A 731 14.87 -32.12 -19.31
CA THR A 731 14.37 -31.98 -20.67
C THR A 731 13.08 -31.15 -20.66
N ALA A 732 12.85 -30.42 -21.74
CA ALA A 732 11.57 -29.78 -21.99
C ALA A 732 10.86 -30.52 -23.13
N ARG A 733 9.71 -31.10 -22.85
CA ARG A 733 8.92 -31.81 -23.85
C ARG A 733 7.52 -31.24 -23.89
N ASN A 734 7.08 -30.77 -25.06
CA ASN A 734 5.77 -30.10 -25.23
C ASN A 734 5.50 -28.94 -24.24
N GLY A 735 6.55 -28.17 -23.95
CA GLY A 735 6.45 -27.04 -23.01
C GLY A 735 6.43 -27.43 -21.53
N ARG A 736 6.63 -28.69 -21.19
CA ARG A 736 6.70 -29.18 -19.79
C ARG A 736 8.13 -29.60 -19.46
N LEU A 737 8.50 -29.35 -18.22
CA LEU A 737 9.78 -29.79 -17.69
C LEU A 737 9.69 -31.26 -17.23
N GLU A 738 10.67 -32.02 -17.60
CA GLU A 738 10.88 -33.41 -17.14
C GLU A 738 12.29 -33.52 -16.56
N PHE A 739 12.38 -34.01 -15.33
CA PHE A 739 13.63 -34.29 -14.66
C PHE A 739 13.78 -35.81 -14.51
N GLU A 740 14.97 -36.30 -14.79
CA GLU A 740 15.38 -37.69 -14.50
C GLU A 740 16.60 -37.68 -13.59
N GLY A 741 16.59 -38.52 -12.54
CA GLY A 741 17.64 -38.54 -11.56
C GLY A 741 17.88 -39.88 -10.92
N ARG A 742 19.06 -40.06 -10.28
CA ARG A 742 19.37 -41.23 -9.48
C ARG A 742 18.85 -41.13 -8.07
N PHE A 743 18.29 -42.23 -7.58
CA PHE A 743 17.99 -42.36 -6.17
C PHE A 743 19.24 -42.86 -5.42
N LEU A 744 19.78 -42.05 -4.52
CA LEU A 744 21.12 -42.29 -3.96
C LEU A 744 21.14 -43.35 -2.84
N PHE A 745 19.98 -43.68 -2.28
CA PHE A 745 19.87 -44.74 -1.28
C PHE A 745 19.74 -46.15 -1.91
N ASP A 746 19.42 -46.18 -3.21
CA ASP A 746 19.49 -47.39 -4.03
C ASP A 746 19.85 -47.01 -5.47
N SER A 747 21.11 -47.22 -5.83
CA SER A 747 21.68 -46.83 -7.13
C SER A 747 21.10 -47.55 -8.35
N SER A 748 20.35 -48.64 -8.13
CA SER A 748 19.63 -49.38 -9.19
C SER A 748 18.33 -48.62 -9.59
N LEU A 749 17.84 -47.69 -8.78
CA LEU A 749 16.60 -46.97 -9.00
C LEU A 749 16.83 -45.58 -9.61
N ARG A 750 15.98 -45.23 -10.55
CA ARG A 750 15.87 -43.90 -11.12
C ARG A 750 14.51 -43.33 -10.85
N HIS A 751 14.51 -42.03 -10.52
CA HIS A 751 13.33 -41.22 -10.31
C HIS A 751 13.09 -40.30 -11.50
N GLY A 752 11.83 -39.98 -11.72
CA GLY A 752 11.39 -38.95 -12.65
C GLY A 752 10.46 -37.97 -11.99
N LEU A 753 10.58 -36.72 -12.41
CA LEU A 753 9.72 -35.63 -11.98
C LEU A 753 9.20 -34.92 -13.22
N THR A 754 7.91 -35.07 -13.51
CA THR A 754 7.28 -34.49 -14.70
C THR A 754 6.34 -33.38 -14.30
N GLU A 755 6.49 -32.21 -14.93
CA GLU A 755 5.59 -31.07 -14.69
C GLU A 755 4.16 -31.43 -15.09
N ILE A 756 3.24 -31.26 -14.14
CA ILE A 756 1.80 -31.28 -14.39
C ILE A 756 1.38 -29.85 -14.63
N ASP A 757 0.95 -29.54 -15.85
CA ASP A 757 0.40 -28.22 -16.15
C ASP A 757 -0.93 -28.07 -15.42
N ALA A 758 -0.93 -27.31 -14.32
CA ALA A 758 -2.01 -27.31 -13.34
C ALA A 758 -2.55 -25.91 -12.99
N ASP A 759 -2.32 -24.90 -13.85
CA ASP A 759 -3.00 -23.62 -13.65
C ASP A 759 -4.44 -23.69 -14.21
N PRO A 760 -5.45 -23.88 -13.34
CA PRO A 760 -6.83 -24.04 -13.80
C PRO A 760 -7.42 -22.73 -14.34
N THR A 761 -6.81 -21.56 -14.04
CA THR A 761 -7.33 -20.24 -14.45
C THR A 761 -7.08 -19.93 -15.92
N ARG A 762 -6.06 -20.56 -16.52
CA ARG A 762 -5.69 -20.36 -17.93
C ARG A 762 -6.51 -21.16 -18.91
N ARG A 763 -7.44 -21.97 -18.42
CA ARG A 763 -8.20 -22.92 -19.21
C ARG A 763 -9.66 -22.56 -19.31
N VAL A 764 -10.27 -22.92 -20.42
CA VAL A 764 -11.72 -22.97 -20.55
C VAL A 764 -12.16 -24.42 -20.28
N TRP A 765 -13.09 -24.57 -19.40
CA TRP A 765 -13.55 -25.87 -18.93
C TRP A 765 -14.94 -26.18 -19.42
N ARG A 766 -15.18 -27.43 -19.75
CA ARG A 766 -16.51 -28.03 -19.76
C ARG A 766 -16.78 -28.55 -18.35
N PHE A 767 -17.83 -28.08 -17.72
CA PHE A 767 -18.26 -28.55 -16.42
C PHE A 767 -19.38 -29.59 -16.60
N LEU A 768 -19.13 -30.79 -16.13
CA LEU A 768 -19.96 -31.95 -16.43
C LEU A 768 -20.39 -32.63 -15.13
N ARG A 769 -21.54 -33.32 -15.18
CA ARG A 769 -22.10 -34.14 -14.10
C ARG A 769 -22.12 -35.60 -14.49
N GLY A 770 -21.52 -36.46 -13.65
CA GLY A 770 -21.52 -37.93 -13.84
C GLY A 770 -21.91 -38.68 -12.58
N ARG A 771 -21.99 -40.02 -12.68
CA ARG A 771 -22.13 -40.90 -11.53
C ARG A 771 -20.87 -41.69 -11.27
N PRO A 772 -20.53 -42.07 -9.99
CA PRO A 772 -19.40 -42.94 -9.71
C PRO A 772 -19.55 -44.28 -10.44
N GLY A 773 -18.49 -44.74 -11.08
CA GLY A 773 -18.45 -46.04 -11.79
C GLY A 773 -18.95 -46.03 -13.25
N THR A 774 -19.45 -44.92 -13.77
CA THR A 774 -19.92 -44.82 -15.16
C THR A 774 -18.92 -44.04 -16.02
N GLU A 775 -17.63 -44.40 -15.99
CA GLU A 775 -16.58 -43.79 -16.83
C GLU A 775 -16.78 -43.98 -18.34
N ALA A 776 -17.71 -44.82 -18.75
CA ALA A 776 -18.01 -45.19 -20.14
C ALA A 776 -19.21 -44.46 -20.77
N THR A 777 -20.05 -43.78 -20.02
CA THR A 777 -21.17 -42.99 -20.58
C THR A 777 -20.83 -41.52 -20.47
N GLU A 778 -21.03 -40.73 -21.53
CA GLU A 778 -20.75 -39.30 -21.57
C GLU A 778 -21.43 -38.56 -20.41
N PRO A 779 -20.68 -37.88 -19.54
CA PRO A 779 -21.29 -37.09 -18.46
C PRO A 779 -22.10 -35.95 -19.07
N ARG A 780 -23.22 -35.61 -18.45
CA ARG A 780 -24.09 -34.51 -18.93
C ARG A 780 -23.44 -33.17 -18.70
N PRO A 781 -23.39 -32.26 -19.69
CA PRO A 781 -22.83 -30.95 -19.54
C PRO A 781 -23.68 -30.11 -18.58
N ILE A 782 -23.01 -29.40 -17.66
CA ILE A 782 -23.59 -28.37 -16.79
C ILE A 782 -23.26 -26.99 -17.39
N ALA A 783 -22.02 -26.81 -17.86
CA ALA A 783 -21.55 -25.60 -18.54
C ALA A 783 -20.43 -25.96 -19.54
N ASP A 784 -20.46 -25.37 -20.74
CA ASP A 784 -19.50 -25.67 -21.80
C ASP A 784 -18.31 -24.67 -21.84
N ASN A 785 -18.42 -23.49 -21.21
CA ASN A 785 -17.43 -22.42 -21.26
C ASN A 785 -17.15 -21.86 -19.86
N LEU A 786 -16.98 -22.73 -18.87
CA LEU A 786 -16.65 -22.32 -17.51
C LEU A 786 -15.21 -21.80 -17.45
N ARG A 787 -15.01 -20.65 -16.83
CA ARG A 787 -13.69 -20.10 -16.48
C ARG A 787 -13.57 -19.95 -14.99
N LEU A 788 -12.46 -20.38 -14.45
CA LEU A 788 -12.06 -20.18 -13.06
C LEU A 788 -11.28 -18.87 -13.00
N ARG A 789 -11.87 -17.80 -12.48
CA ARG A 789 -11.21 -16.49 -12.41
C ARG A 789 -10.22 -16.45 -11.25
N PRO A 790 -9.10 -15.71 -11.38
CA PRO A 790 -8.10 -15.61 -10.32
C PRO A 790 -8.63 -15.04 -8.99
N ASP A 791 -9.71 -14.28 -9.04
CA ASP A 791 -10.38 -13.71 -7.87
C ASP A 791 -11.35 -14.69 -7.18
N GLY A 792 -11.29 -15.96 -7.53
CA GLY A 792 -12.13 -17.01 -6.95
C GLY A 792 -13.54 -17.11 -7.55
N ARG A 793 -13.92 -16.26 -8.52
CA ARG A 793 -15.23 -16.33 -9.17
C ARG A 793 -15.29 -17.39 -10.26
N LEU A 794 -16.50 -17.92 -10.47
CA LEU A 794 -16.82 -18.78 -11.61
C LEU A 794 -17.51 -17.94 -12.69
N GLU A 795 -16.96 -17.92 -13.90
CA GLU A 795 -17.54 -17.28 -15.07
C GLU A 795 -18.08 -18.34 -16.03
N GLY A 796 -19.26 -18.12 -16.59
CA GLY A 796 -19.92 -19.06 -17.48
C GLY A 796 -20.78 -20.11 -16.75
N HIS A 797 -20.91 -20.03 -15.43
CA HIS A 797 -21.80 -20.86 -14.63
C HIS A 797 -22.36 -20.06 -13.46
N ARG A 798 -23.65 -20.26 -13.15
CA ARG A 798 -24.33 -19.67 -11.99
C ARG A 798 -25.24 -20.69 -11.35
N HIS A 799 -24.87 -21.16 -10.18
CA HIS A 799 -25.68 -22.07 -9.38
C HIS A 799 -25.39 -21.86 -7.89
N ASN A 800 -26.40 -22.04 -7.04
CA ASN A 800 -26.30 -21.77 -5.60
C ASN A 800 -25.26 -22.64 -4.87
N HIS A 801 -24.90 -23.79 -5.44
CA HIS A 801 -23.93 -24.71 -4.86
C HIS A 801 -22.50 -24.48 -5.37
N GLU A 802 -22.33 -23.76 -6.48
CA GLU A 802 -21.04 -23.41 -7.10
C GLU A 802 -21.02 -21.91 -7.39
N THR A 803 -20.74 -21.10 -6.38
CA THR A 803 -20.66 -19.64 -6.50
C THR A 803 -19.24 -19.13 -6.62
N SER A 804 -18.30 -19.86 -6.06
CA SER A 804 -16.88 -19.54 -6.09
C SER A 804 -16.02 -20.80 -6.17
N TRP A 805 -14.74 -20.62 -6.46
CA TRP A 805 -13.76 -21.68 -6.48
C TRP A 805 -12.50 -21.26 -5.71
N GLY A 806 -11.67 -22.24 -5.36
CA GLY A 806 -10.38 -22.01 -4.71
C GLY A 806 -9.53 -23.27 -4.73
N LEU A 807 -8.42 -23.25 -4.01
CA LEU A 807 -7.55 -24.41 -3.81
C LEU A 807 -7.54 -24.78 -2.32
N GLU A 808 -7.78 -26.04 -2.01
CA GLU A 808 -7.57 -26.61 -0.67
C GLU A 808 -6.52 -27.71 -0.74
N GLY A 809 -5.42 -27.56 -0.02
CA GLY A 809 -4.32 -28.51 -0.09
C GLY A 809 -3.83 -28.78 -1.53
N GLY A 810 -3.91 -27.76 -2.40
CA GLY A 810 -3.55 -27.89 -3.80
C GLY A 810 -4.62 -28.54 -4.69
N VAL A 811 -5.82 -28.80 -4.22
CA VAL A 811 -6.94 -29.40 -4.95
C VAL A 811 -7.96 -28.33 -5.28
N VAL A 812 -8.43 -28.27 -6.52
CA VAL A 812 -9.53 -27.36 -6.92
C VAL A 812 -10.80 -27.71 -6.14
N VAL A 813 -11.40 -26.72 -5.52
CA VAL A 813 -12.70 -26.86 -4.83
C VAL A 813 -13.69 -25.83 -5.36
N PHE A 814 -14.97 -26.22 -5.40
CA PHE A 814 -16.06 -25.28 -5.59
C PHE A 814 -16.77 -25.06 -4.26
N ARG A 815 -17.29 -23.87 -4.06
CA ARG A 815 -17.93 -23.44 -2.81
C ARG A 815 -19.29 -22.79 -3.06
N ARG A 816 -20.16 -22.91 -2.09
CA ARG A 816 -21.41 -22.14 -1.95
C ARG A 816 -21.07 -20.70 -1.54
N ALA A 817 -22.08 -19.83 -1.59
CA ALA A 817 -21.98 -18.43 -1.15
C ALA A 817 -21.62 -18.26 0.35
N ASP A 818 -21.92 -19.26 1.17
CA ASP A 818 -21.58 -19.34 2.60
C ASP A 818 -20.17 -19.93 2.87
N GLY A 819 -19.38 -20.16 1.83
CA GLY A 819 -18.01 -20.69 1.94
C GLY A 819 -17.92 -22.22 2.04
N VAL A 820 -19.03 -22.93 2.22
CA VAL A 820 -19.02 -24.40 2.33
C VAL A 820 -18.60 -25.04 1.02
N VAL A 821 -17.64 -25.98 1.10
CA VAL A 821 -17.17 -26.74 -0.08
C VAL A 821 -18.28 -27.61 -0.63
N SER A 822 -18.64 -27.37 -1.87
CA SER A 822 -19.65 -28.16 -2.59
C SER A 822 -19.05 -29.32 -3.39
N THR A 823 -17.87 -29.11 -3.98
CA THR A 823 -17.15 -30.13 -4.75
C THR A 823 -15.66 -30.03 -4.53
N LYS A 824 -15.01 -31.15 -4.28
CA LYS A 824 -13.55 -31.25 -4.20
C LYS A 824 -13.04 -32.14 -5.32
N PHE A 825 -12.29 -31.54 -6.28
CA PHE A 825 -11.77 -32.24 -7.48
C PHE A 825 -10.48 -33.00 -7.16
N ASP A 826 -10.60 -34.08 -6.44
CA ASP A 826 -9.51 -34.88 -5.89
C ASP A 826 -8.83 -35.85 -6.88
N GLN A 827 -9.38 -35.97 -8.08
CA GLN A 827 -8.82 -36.82 -9.14
C GLN A 827 -8.43 -35.98 -10.36
N VAL A 828 -7.23 -36.24 -10.87
CA VAL A 828 -6.68 -35.59 -12.06
C VAL A 828 -6.27 -36.68 -13.06
N LYS A 829 -6.78 -36.59 -14.29
CA LYS A 829 -6.45 -37.52 -15.39
C LYS A 829 -6.22 -36.74 -16.68
N MET A 830 -5.39 -37.31 -17.57
CA MET A 830 -5.35 -36.91 -18.99
C MET A 830 -6.23 -37.87 -19.78
N VAL A 831 -7.21 -37.35 -20.50
CA VAL A 831 -8.11 -38.10 -21.36
C VAL A 831 -8.05 -37.50 -22.76
N ASN A 832 -7.65 -38.29 -23.74
CA ASN A 832 -7.48 -37.82 -25.14
C ASN A 832 -6.65 -36.53 -25.28
N GLY A 833 -5.58 -36.39 -24.50
CA GLY A 833 -4.70 -35.22 -24.52
C GLY A 833 -5.24 -33.97 -23.81
N ARG A 834 -6.39 -34.07 -23.12
CA ARG A 834 -7.00 -32.96 -22.35
C ARG A 834 -6.95 -33.23 -20.85
N LEU A 835 -6.78 -32.20 -20.11
CA LEU A 835 -6.81 -32.26 -18.64
C LEU A 835 -8.27 -32.46 -18.16
N ARG A 836 -8.44 -33.45 -17.29
CA ARG A 836 -9.74 -33.74 -16.66
C ARG A 836 -9.56 -33.82 -15.16
N LEU A 837 -10.32 -32.95 -14.45
CA LEU A 837 -10.41 -32.96 -12.99
C LEU A 837 -11.77 -33.59 -12.62
N SER A 838 -11.80 -34.47 -11.65
CA SER A 838 -13.09 -35.01 -11.17
C SER A 838 -13.12 -35.12 -9.65
N GLY A 839 -14.31 -34.90 -9.09
CA GLY A 839 -14.52 -34.93 -7.65
C GLY A 839 -15.95 -35.22 -7.23
N LEU A 840 -16.15 -35.66 -5.99
CA LEU A 840 -17.47 -35.90 -5.43
C LEU A 840 -18.17 -34.56 -5.15
N PHE A 841 -19.47 -34.52 -5.47
CA PHE A 841 -20.33 -33.44 -5.00
C PHE A 841 -20.74 -33.73 -3.54
N LEU A 842 -20.25 -32.90 -2.63
CA LEU A 842 -20.29 -33.13 -1.19
C LEU A 842 -21.63 -32.75 -0.52
N LEU A 843 -22.47 -31.99 -1.22
CA LEU A 843 -23.76 -31.51 -0.71
C LEU A 843 -24.94 -32.44 -1.10
N GLY A 844 -24.63 -33.58 -1.74
CA GLY A 844 -25.61 -34.59 -2.17
C GLY A 844 -25.47 -35.92 -1.40
N ASP A 845 -26.08 -36.92 -1.94
CA ASP A 845 -26.11 -38.31 -1.42
C ASP A 845 -24.81 -39.12 -1.70
N GLY A 846 -23.77 -38.44 -2.17
CA GLY A 846 -22.52 -39.09 -2.58
C GLY A 846 -22.56 -39.81 -3.93
N SER A 847 -23.73 -39.81 -4.61
CA SER A 847 -23.92 -40.47 -5.90
C SER A 847 -23.57 -39.62 -7.12
N THR A 848 -23.26 -38.36 -6.90
CA THR A 848 -22.93 -37.39 -7.96
C THR A 848 -21.45 -37.08 -8.00
N ARG A 849 -20.87 -37.13 -9.19
CA ARG A 849 -19.51 -36.72 -9.45
C ARG A 849 -19.49 -35.53 -10.41
N HIS A 850 -18.75 -34.49 -10.07
CA HIS A 850 -18.51 -33.37 -10.95
C HIS A 850 -17.18 -33.55 -11.72
N VAL A 851 -17.15 -33.07 -12.94
CA VAL A 851 -15.97 -33.18 -13.81
C VAL A 851 -15.73 -31.86 -14.51
N LEU A 852 -14.49 -31.39 -14.43
CA LEU A 852 -13.97 -30.29 -15.27
C LEU A 852 -13.12 -30.91 -16.36
N GLU A 853 -13.51 -30.72 -17.60
CA GLU A 853 -12.77 -31.20 -18.78
C GLU A 853 -12.33 -30.01 -19.63
N GLU A 854 -11.07 -29.98 -20.01
CA GLU A 854 -10.50 -28.90 -20.81
C GLU A 854 -11.15 -28.82 -22.19
N SER A 855 -11.66 -27.63 -22.57
CA SER A 855 -12.27 -27.41 -23.90
C SER A 855 -11.20 -27.31 -25.00
N SER A 856 -11.53 -27.76 -26.21
CA SER A 856 -10.64 -27.63 -27.38
C SER A 856 -10.56 -26.14 -27.80
N GLY A 857 -9.35 -25.61 -27.93
CA GLY A 857 -9.09 -24.34 -28.57
C GLY A 857 -8.68 -23.17 -27.65
N SER A 858 -8.28 -23.40 -26.41
CA SER A 858 -7.89 -22.34 -25.49
C SER A 858 -6.38 -22.23 -25.27
N SER A 859 -5.68 -21.58 -26.19
CA SER A 859 -4.44 -20.89 -25.86
C SER A 859 -4.71 -19.40 -25.93
N LEU A 860 -4.94 -18.74 -24.79
CA LEU A 860 -4.94 -17.29 -24.70
C LEU A 860 -3.53 -16.79 -24.40
N PRO A 861 -3.11 -15.64 -25.00
CA PRO A 861 -1.81 -15.03 -24.69
C PRO A 861 -1.79 -14.51 -23.24
N GLY A 862 -0.74 -14.88 -22.57
CA GLY A 862 -0.23 -14.44 -21.30
C GLY A 862 -0.94 -13.38 -20.47
N TYR A 863 -1.75 -13.80 -19.49
CA TYR A 863 -2.07 -12.99 -18.34
C TYR A 863 -1.82 -13.79 -17.06
N LEU A 864 -0.90 -13.28 -16.23
CA LEU A 864 -0.63 -13.78 -14.89
C LEU A 864 -1.35 -12.92 -13.88
N THR A 865 -2.20 -13.52 -13.09
CA THR A 865 -2.71 -12.92 -11.86
C THR A 865 -2.68 -13.95 -10.74
N TRP A 866 -2.31 -13.47 -9.58
CA TRP A 866 -2.05 -14.22 -8.36
C TRP A 866 -3.29 -14.92 -7.79
N LEU A 867 -3.08 -16.09 -7.22
CA LEU A 867 -4.00 -16.72 -6.27
C LEU A 867 -3.62 -16.27 -4.85
N PRO A 868 -4.58 -15.96 -3.99
CA PRO A 868 -4.28 -15.77 -2.58
C PRO A 868 -3.78 -17.10 -2.01
N VAL A 869 -2.67 -17.04 -1.30
CA VAL A 869 -2.17 -18.14 -0.47
C VAL A 869 -2.83 -17.96 0.89
N GLU A 870 -3.60 -18.98 1.34
CA GLU A 870 -3.98 -19.11 2.74
C GLU A 870 -2.77 -19.47 3.61
#